data_8ec4d828e6dba777b821dbb1eca9c0ef
#
_entry.id   8ec4d828e6dba777b821dbb1eca9c0ef
#
_cell.length_a   1.000
_cell.length_b   1.000
_cell.length_c   1.000
_cell.angle_alpha   90.00
_cell.angle_beta   90.00
_cell.angle_gamma   90.00
#
_symmetry.space_group_name_H-M   'P 1'
#
loop_
_entity.id
_entity.type
_entity.pdbx_description
1 polymer ?
#
loop_
_entity_poly.entity_id
_entity_poly.type
_entity_poly.pdbx_seq_one_letter_code
_entity_poly.pdbx_strand_id
1 'polypeptide(L)'
;MTNNKKGLLVITIATVFSQQAWAVDTEELNIDQVEVRGSVIDSRIMKHPATVETYDRQQIQDSVNAATPAQTMKYMPSIQVRERFVGDRNGIIANRTIGAISSAQSLLYADGVLLSNLLGNSYSYPPRWGMASPEEIESISMMYGPFSSLYAGNSFGGVISIHTRMPEKFEAHANVQSFMQNFKLYGTDVTNVGNHESASVGNKINDFGFWLGVDRLDNKGQPVDFAVSDAKAASAGGTLVTGAYQDISEKNKSRIIFGATNIDKSEQINTKFKVTYDFTHEIKASYTIGLWDIDGKTDVQTYLKDANDNPIYSGDVSFNGVKYTLPAMSPAKSEALHIMQALDLKSNTKGFFDWQFTLSDYDYQKDLNGSSRISTGNPYVNRAGTVTDLRGTGWTVFDARGTLRPQNHTLDFGYHIDDYQLRSTTTNTNDWAALSKTTFSALSQGNTQTQAVYVQDKWQFNPQWSLTLGARQEFWQATEGLNQSANLVNYPNQSANKLSPKISLNFEPQPAWGFRAAFGQAFRFPTVTELYQQVTTTGGNTLAVNNPNLKPEEVLSAELTAERRFANGLVRLSGFNEHRYDALLSQTQTVNTASCPIIGNATQCTFTQNVDHIRTYGLEAATEWQNVLISGLDIHANATWADAKVLQDAAAPTYVGKNAPRIPKQLYKAVANYHVNNDLTLSVGARYSGRQYVNLDNSDVNPDTYKAASQFFLMDVKANYKFADRWMASVGVDNLTNYKAYVSHPLPQRTFYAQIKFDY
;
A
#
# COMPACT_ATOMS: atom_id res chain seq x y z
N MET A 1 -2.78 -0.59 39.82
CA MET A 1 -2.37 -1.99 40.01
C MET A 1 -3.29 -2.88 39.20
N THR A 2 -2.98 -3.13 37.96
CA THR A 2 -3.53 -4.25 37.17
C THR A 2 -2.90 -4.22 35.79
N ASN A 3 -2.49 -5.39 35.33
CA ASN A 3 -2.11 -5.77 33.98
C ASN A 3 -0.62 -5.80 33.61
N ASN A 4 0.01 -6.86 34.10
CA ASN A 4 1.15 -7.46 33.43
C ASN A 4 0.92 -8.99 33.38
N LYS A 5 0.13 -9.46 32.39
CA LYS A 5 -0.09 -10.91 32.16
C LYS A 5 -0.09 -11.35 30.71
N LYS A 6 0.42 -10.54 29.78
CA LYS A 6 0.52 -10.95 28.36
C LYS A 6 1.93 -11.27 27.84
N GLY A 7 2.96 -11.24 28.71
CA GLY A 7 4.34 -11.46 28.29
C GLY A 7 4.91 -12.87 28.43
N LEU A 8 4.13 -13.86 28.88
CA LEU A 8 4.71 -15.16 29.33
C LEU A 8 4.41 -16.36 28.42
N LEU A 9 3.74 -16.18 27.27
CA LEU A 9 3.32 -17.32 26.43
C LEU A 9 4.33 -17.67 25.31
N VAL A 10 5.35 -16.86 25.06
CA VAL A 10 6.27 -17.06 23.93
C VAL A 10 7.48 -17.96 24.28
N ILE A 11 7.82 -18.13 25.57
CA ILE A 11 9.06 -18.83 25.95
C ILE A 11 8.90 -20.34 26.20
N THR A 12 7.68 -20.87 26.33
CA THR A 12 7.46 -22.26 26.78
C THR A 12 7.37 -23.30 25.64
N ILE A 13 7.37 -22.90 24.37
CA ILE A 13 7.23 -23.84 23.24
C ILE A 13 8.57 -24.37 22.71
N ALA A 14 9.70 -23.78 23.10
CA ALA A 14 11.03 -24.15 22.57
C ALA A 14 11.67 -25.42 23.16
N THR A 15 11.06 -26.10 24.12
CA THR A 15 11.76 -27.18 24.87
C THR A 15 11.28 -28.61 24.62
N VAL A 16 10.39 -28.89 23.67
CA VAL A 16 9.79 -30.25 23.55
C VAL A 16 10.27 -31.08 22.36
N PHE A 17 10.98 -30.55 21.36
CA PHE A 17 11.34 -31.34 20.18
C PHE A 17 12.85 -31.36 19.88
N SER A 18 13.58 -32.19 20.61
CA SER A 18 14.89 -32.65 20.18
C SER A 18 14.83 -34.19 20.02
N GLN A 19 14.68 -34.68 18.77
CA GLN A 19 15.32 -35.92 18.30
C GLN A 19 15.02 -36.22 16.82
N GLN A 20 16.13 -36.44 16.11
CA GLN A 20 16.36 -37.22 14.89
C GLN A 20 15.98 -36.62 13.51
N ALA A 21 17.03 -36.20 12.83
CA ALA A 21 17.06 -35.93 11.39
C ALA A 21 17.50 -37.17 10.61
N TRP A 22 16.81 -37.45 9.50
CA TRP A 22 17.33 -38.22 8.38
C TRP A 22 17.14 -37.40 7.11
N ALA A 23 18.22 -37.20 6.38
CA ALA A 23 18.24 -36.43 5.14
C ALA A 23 17.95 -37.35 3.93
N VAL A 24 17.15 -36.87 3.01
CA VAL A 24 17.12 -37.33 1.61
C VAL A 24 16.99 -36.07 0.73
N ASP A 25 17.97 -35.89 -0.15
CA ASP A 25 17.97 -34.89 -1.22
C ASP A 25 16.97 -35.25 -2.30
N THR A 26 16.08 -34.36 -2.65
CA THR A 26 15.42 -34.32 -3.97
C THR A 26 15.09 -32.88 -4.34
N GLU A 27 15.67 -32.42 -5.45
CA GLU A 27 15.34 -31.17 -6.09
C GLU A 27 13.96 -31.25 -6.75
N GLU A 28 13.02 -30.40 -6.36
CA GLU A 28 11.74 -30.21 -7.05
C GLU A 28 11.50 -28.77 -7.46
N LEU A 29 11.16 -28.60 -8.73
CA LEU A 29 10.87 -27.34 -9.41
C LEU A 29 9.38 -27.01 -9.31
N ASN A 30 9.03 -25.87 -8.73
CA ASN A 30 7.65 -25.40 -8.55
C ASN A 30 7.33 -24.27 -9.57
N ILE A 31 6.33 -24.46 -10.45
CA ILE A 31 6.09 -23.60 -11.64
C ILE A 31 5.43 -22.25 -11.34
N ASP A 32 4.77 -22.08 -10.21
CA ASP A 32 4.18 -20.79 -9.79
C ASP A 32 5.15 -19.91 -8.99
N GLN A 33 6.33 -20.42 -8.69
CA GLN A 33 7.41 -19.63 -8.13
C GLN A 33 8.26 -19.09 -9.27
N VAL A 34 8.42 -17.80 -9.35
CA VAL A 34 9.55 -17.21 -10.05
C VAL A 34 10.79 -17.70 -9.31
N GLU A 35 11.43 -18.75 -9.81
CA GLU A 35 12.66 -19.25 -9.23
C GLU A 35 13.73 -18.18 -9.35
N VAL A 36 14.00 -17.52 -8.24
CA VAL A 36 15.17 -16.66 -8.10
C VAL A 36 16.22 -17.48 -7.37
N ARG A 37 16.88 -18.40 -8.08
CA ARG A 37 18.19 -18.92 -7.64
C ARG A 37 19.29 -18.08 -8.27
N GLY A 38 20.12 -17.51 -7.43
CA GLY A 38 21.26 -16.72 -7.84
C GLY A 38 22.19 -17.52 -8.76
N SER A 39 22.06 -17.27 -10.01
CA SER A 39 23.04 -17.27 -11.08
C SER A 39 22.34 -17.38 -12.44
N VAL A 40 22.78 -16.58 -13.36
CA VAL A 40 22.34 -16.51 -14.73
C VAL A 40 20.97 -15.87 -14.90
N ILE A 41 21.04 -14.73 -15.44
CA ILE A 41 19.97 -13.87 -15.89
C ILE A 41 19.14 -14.60 -16.92
N ASP A 42 18.13 -15.30 -16.43
CA ASP A 42 17.17 -16.01 -17.27
C ASP A 42 16.26 -15.02 -18.00
N SER A 43 15.76 -15.39 -19.18
CA SER A 43 14.90 -14.53 -19.97
C SER A 43 13.59 -14.24 -19.25
N ARG A 44 13.46 -13.05 -18.71
CA ARG A 44 12.19 -12.55 -18.11
C ARG A 44 11.18 -12.18 -19.20
N ILE A 45 11.66 -11.79 -20.40
CA ILE A 45 10.81 -11.35 -21.50
C ILE A 45 9.97 -12.47 -22.04
N MET A 46 10.55 -13.65 -22.26
CA MET A 46 9.82 -14.79 -22.81
C MET A 46 8.84 -15.44 -21.81
N LYS A 47 9.04 -15.22 -20.51
CA LYS A 47 8.20 -15.83 -19.48
C LYS A 47 6.87 -15.09 -19.29
N HIS A 48 6.86 -13.76 -19.37
CA HIS A 48 5.71 -12.93 -18.99
C HIS A 48 5.24 -12.03 -20.13
N PRO A 49 3.93 -11.72 -20.23
CA PRO A 49 3.39 -10.75 -21.20
C PRO A 49 3.66 -9.28 -20.80
N ALA A 50 4.20 -9.04 -19.61
CA ALA A 50 4.45 -7.73 -19.00
C ALA A 50 5.87 -7.64 -18.43
N THR A 51 6.34 -6.44 -18.13
CA THR A 51 7.55 -6.24 -17.32
C THR A 51 7.28 -6.69 -15.90
N VAL A 52 8.14 -7.57 -15.37
CA VAL A 52 8.10 -8.07 -13.99
C VAL A 52 9.43 -7.78 -13.31
N GLU A 53 9.38 -7.20 -12.12
CA GLU A 53 10.51 -7.04 -11.21
C GLU A 53 10.29 -7.89 -9.98
N THR A 54 11.33 -8.58 -9.54
CA THR A 54 11.27 -9.46 -8.38
C THR A 54 12.46 -9.19 -7.48
N TYR A 55 12.20 -9.01 -6.19
CA TYR A 55 13.21 -8.97 -5.15
C TYR A 55 13.07 -10.22 -4.29
N ASP A 56 14.16 -10.96 -4.15
CA ASP A 56 14.22 -12.10 -3.26
C ASP A 56 14.52 -11.69 -1.81
N ARG A 57 14.42 -12.66 -0.91
CA ARG A 57 14.67 -12.47 0.52
C ARG A 57 16.06 -11.90 0.81
N GLN A 58 17.10 -12.41 0.12
CA GLN A 58 18.49 -11.97 0.36
C GLN A 58 18.67 -10.51 -0.04
N GLN A 59 18.16 -10.13 -1.22
CA GLN A 59 18.21 -8.77 -1.72
C GLN A 59 17.46 -7.79 -0.82
N ILE A 60 16.27 -8.17 -0.30
CA ILE A 60 15.52 -7.39 0.68
C ILE A 60 16.33 -7.24 1.97
N GLN A 61 16.87 -8.35 2.49
CA GLN A 61 17.63 -8.38 3.72
C GLN A 61 18.89 -7.51 3.64
N ASP A 62 19.58 -7.53 2.51
CA ASP A 62 20.81 -6.75 2.33
C ASP A 62 20.53 -5.26 2.16
N SER A 63 19.47 -4.90 1.43
CA SER A 63 19.28 -3.53 0.92
C SER A 63 18.33 -2.67 1.74
N VAL A 64 17.41 -3.27 2.53
CA VAL A 64 16.26 -2.54 3.09
C VAL A 64 16.19 -2.67 4.60
N ASN A 65 16.02 -1.53 5.30
CA ASN A 65 15.60 -1.50 6.70
C ASN A 65 14.06 -1.53 6.71
N ALA A 66 13.45 -2.73 6.71
CA ALA A 66 12.01 -2.88 6.61
C ALA A 66 11.36 -3.15 7.96
N ALA A 67 10.34 -2.36 8.33
CA ALA A 67 9.41 -2.64 9.43
C ALA A 67 8.02 -3.05 8.89
N THR A 68 7.74 -2.84 7.60
CA THR A 68 6.49 -3.22 6.93
C THR A 68 6.78 -3.88 5.58
N PRO A 69 5.88 -4.76 5.07
CA PRO A 69 6.07 -5.39 3.75
C PRO A 69 6.16 -4.38 2.60
N ALA A 70 5.43 -3.26 2.66
CA ALA A 70 5.49 -2.23 1.63
C ALA A 70 6.89 -1.65 1.45
N GLN A 71 7.66 -1.50 2.53
CA GLN A 71 9.03 -0.96 2.50
C GLN A 71 9.99 -1.83 1.71
N THR A 72 9.75 -3.14 1.62
CA THR A 72 10.62 -4.07 0.88
C THR A 72 10.76 -3.72 -0.60
N MET A 73 9.79 -2.97 -1.15
CA MET A 73 9.75 -2.54 -2.56
C MET A 73 10.39 -1.18 -2.81
N LYS A 74 10.95 -0.50 -1.80
CA LYS A 74 11.33 0.93 -1.91
C LYS A 74 12.38 1.23 -3.00
N TYR A 75 13.18 0.25 -3.42
CA TYR A 75 14.18 0.40 -4.49
C TYR A 75 13.74 -0.18 -5.83
N MET A 76 12.59 -0.86 -5.94
CA MET A 76 12.09 -1.35 -7.22
C MET A 76 11.89 -0.22 -8.25
N PRO A 77 12.10 -0.47 -9.54
CA PRO A 77 11.89 0.50 -10.61
C PRO A 77 10.49 1.15 -10.53
N SER A 78 10.43 2.45 -10.76
CA SER A 78 9.18 3.25 -10.77
C SER A 78 8.28 3.17 -9.54
N ILE A 79 8.61 2.39 -8.52
CA ILE A 79 7.79 2.25 -7.31
C ILE A 79 8.07 3.42 -6.36
N GLN A 80 7.04 4.04 -5.85
CA GLN A 80 7.12 4.97 -4.72
C GLN A 80 6.23 4.46 -3.60
N VAL A 81 6.85 4.08 -2.48
CA VAL A 81 6.13 3.71 -1.26
C VAL A 81 5.84 4.97 -0.48
N ARG A 82 4.55 5.28 -0.32
CA ARG A 82 4.13 6.41 0.52
C ARG A 82 3.90 5.93 1.93
N GLU A 83 4.86 6.18 2.79
CA GLU A 83 4.74 6.04 4.23
C GLU A 83 4.59 7.43 4.87
N ARG A 84 3.64 7.57 5.79
CA ARG A 84 3.42 8.80 6.55
C ARG A 84 4.34 8.87 7.76
N PHE A 85 4.71 7.71 8.31
CA PHE A 85 5.64 7.52 9.43
C PHE A 85 6.19 6.09 9.38
N VAL A 86 7.27 5.81 10.09
CA VAL A 86 7.87 4.47 10.14
C VAL A 86 6.91 3.48 10.79
N GLY A 87 6.64 2.36 10.14
CA GLY A 87 5.65 1.36 10.58
C GLY A 87 4.20 1.71 10.22
N ASP A 88 3.99 2.61 9.26
CA ASP A 88 2.65 2.98 8.78
C ASP A 88 1.95 1.79 8.12
N ARG A 89 0.85 1.33 8.73
CA ARG A 89 0.00 0.26 8.21
C ARG A 89 -0.77 0.65 6.95
N ASN A 90 -0.81 1.93 6.61
CA ASN A 90 -1.56 2.47 5.49
C ASN A 90 -0.66 2.84 4.30
N GLY A 91 0.42 2.11 4.09
CA GLY A 91 1.32 2.32 2.96
C GLY A 91 0.60 2.18 1.61
N ILE A 92 0.73 3.18 0.75
CA ILE A 92 0.21 3.17 -0.62
C ILE A 92 1.38 3.08 -1.58
N ILE A 93 1.24 2.19 -2.56
CA ILE A 93 2.23 2.03 -3.63
C ILE A 93 1.79 2.86 -4.84
N ALA A 94 2.65 3.79 -5.24
CA ALA A 94 2.60 4.45 -6.55
C ALA A 94 3.55 3.79 -7.52
N ASN A 95 3.28 3.93 -8.81
CA ASN A 95 4.15 3.46 -9.87
C ASN A 95 4.16 4.43 -11.06
N ARG A 96 4.60 3.97 -12.25
CA ARG A 96 4.75 4.74 -13.49
C ARG A 96 3.60 5.69 -13.80
N THR A 97 2.35 5.23 -13.62
CA THR A 97 1.13 5.88 -14.10
C THR A 97 0.15 6.20 -12.99
N ILE A 98 0.43 5.72 -11.77
CA ILE A 98 -0.45 5.83 -10.61
C ILE A 98 0.21 6.66 -9.51
N GLY A 99 -0.50 7.67 -9.03
CA GLY A 99 -0.08 8.50 -7.91
C GLY A 99 -0.26 7.83 -6.55
N ALA A 100 0.55 8.24 -5.58
CA ALA A 100 0.57 7.70 -4.20
C ALA A 100 -0.65 8.11 -3.36
N ILE A 101 -1.86 7.97 -3.88
CA ILE A 101 -3.13 8.19 -3.18
C ILE A 101 -4.17 7.13 -3.51
N SER A 102 -4.03 6.48 -4.66
CA SER A 102 -5.00 5.54 -5.21
C SER A 102 -4.64 4.12 -4.81
N SER A 103 -5.43 3.49 -3.94
CA SER A 103 -5.19 2.12 -3.45
C SER A 103 -5.83 1.04 -4.33
N ALA A 104 -6.88 1.39 -5.09
CA ALA A 104 -7.67 0.44 -5.89
C ALA A 104 -7.23 0.35 -7.37
N GLN A 105 -6.00 0.75 -7.68
CA GLN A 105 -5.46 0.76 -9.05
C GLN A 105 -4.31 -0.25 -9.25
N SER A 106 -3.90 -0.91 -8.17
CA SER A 106 -2.96 -2.04 -8.19
C SER A 106 -3.47 -3.14 -7.28
N LEU A 107 -3.23 -4.39 -7.66
CA LEU A 107 -3.62 -5.53 -6.84
C LEU A 107 -2.43 -6.04 -6.02
N LEU A 108 -2.69 -6.43 -4.78
CA LEU A 108 -1.76 -7.11 -3.89
C LEU A 108 -2.25 -8.52 -3.61
N TYR A 109 -1.40 -9.50 -3.86
CA TYR A 109 -1.60 -10.89 -3.50
C TYR A 109 -0.51 -11.36 -2.54
N ALA A 110 -0.86 -12.25 -1.61
CA ALA A 110 0.09 -13.04 -0.84
C ALA A 110 -0.26 -14.53 -0.99
N ASP A 111 0.64 -15.34 -1.53
CA ASP A 111 0.44 -16.76 -1.85
C ASP A 111 -0.87 -17.02 -2.64
N GLY A 112 -1.20 -16.12 -3.59
CA GLY A 112 -2.42 -16.19 -4.40
C GLY A 112 -3.68 -15.61 -3.74
N VAL A 113 -3.63 -15.21 -2.48
CA VAL A 113 -4.75 -14.59 -1.75
C VAL A 113 -4.80 -13.10 -1.99
N LEU A 114 -5.94 -12.56 -2.43
CA LEU A 114 -6.13 -11.12 -2.68
C LEU A 114 -6.22 -10.33 -1.37
N LEU A 115 -5.24 -9.47 -1.15
CA LEU A 115 -5.14 -8.57 0.01
C LEU A 115 -5.48 -7.10 -0.31
N SER A 116 -5.83 -6.79 -1.55
CA SER A 116 -6.28 -5.45 -1.95
C SER A 116 -7.62 -5.13 -1.32
N ASN A 117 -7.70 -3.96 -0.68
CA ASN A 117 -8.93 -3.47 -0.07
C ASN A 117 -9.70 -2.61 -1.07
N LEU A 118 -10.50 -3.23 -1.93
CA LEU A 118 -11.29 -2.55 -2.96
C LEU A 118 -12.64 -1.98 -2.43
N LEU A 119 -12.82 -1.91 -1.10
CA LEU A 119 -13.92 -1.15 -0.50
C LEU A 119 -13.83 0.35 -0.78
N GLY A 120 -12.62 0.87 -1.00
CA GLY A 120 -12.38 2.26 -1.31
C GLY A 120 -11.10 2.50 -2.10
N ASN A 121 -10.88 3.76 -2.51
CA ASN A 121 -9.72 4.16 -3.32
C ASN A 121 -9.00 5.35 -2.68
N SER A 122 -8.40 5.14 -1.51
CA SER A 122 -7.64 6.17 -0.79
C SER A 122 -6.71 5.54 0.25
N TYR A 123 -5.93 6.39 0.95
CA TYR A 123 -5.09 5.96 2.06
C TYR A 123 -5.87 5.32 3.25
N SER A 124 -7.18 5.50 3.32
CA SER A 124 -8.03 4.87 4.34
C SER A 124 -8.38 3.42 3.99
N TYR A 125 -8.14 3.02 2.76
CA TYR A 125 -8.38 1.68 2.22
C TYR A 125 -7.10 1.09 1.63
N PRO A 126 -6.00 1.01 2.41
CA PRO A 126 -4.74 0.44 1.92
C PRO A 126 -4.90 -1.06 1.71
N PRO A 127 -4.03 -1.68 0.90
CA PRO A 127 -3.87 -3.13 0.91
C PRO A 127 -3.61 -3.64 2.33
N ARG A 128 -4.02 -4.87 2.63
CA ARG A 128 -3.91 -5.45 3.98
C ARG A 128 -2.51 -5.99 4.25
N TRP A 129 -1.54 -5.08 4.25
CA TRP A 129 -0.12 -5.37 4.52
C TRP A 129 0.10 -6.13 5.83
N GLY A 130 -0.72 -5.87 6.86
CA GLY A 130 -0.64 -6.56 8.15
C GLY A 130 -0.91 -8.07 8.08
N MET A 131 -1.35 -8.60 6.93
CA MET A 131 -1.48 -10.05 6.71
C MET A 131 -0.20 -10.70 6.18
N ALA A 132 0.88 -9.94 6.03
CA ALA A 132 2.21 -10.42 5.74
C ALA A 132 3.23 -9.74 6.66
N SER A 133 4.35 -10.40 6.94
CA SER A 133 5.49 -9.85 7.68
C SER A 133 6.69 -9.74 6.74
N PRO A 134 7.54 -8.72 6.84
CA PRO A 134 8.78 -8.67 6.06
C PRO A 134 9.63 -9.93 6.20
N GLU A 135 9.59 -10.56 7.37
CA GLU A 135 10.42 -11.72 7.71
C GLU A 135 9.95 -13.03 7.07
N GLU A 136 8.66 -13.13 6.70
CA GLU A 136 8.14 -14.32 6.03
C GLU A 136 8.25 -14.24 4.50
N ILE A 137 8.60 -13.07 3.94
CA ILE A 137 8.71 -12.88 2.49
C ILE A 137 9.90 -13.67 1.94
N GLU A 138 9.65 -14.61 1.05
CA GLU A 138 10.67 -15.27 0.25
C GLU A 138 10.99 -14.48 -1.00
N SER A 139 9.95 -13.96 -1.65
CA SER A 139 10.09 -13.02 -2.75
C SER A 139 8.88 -12.09 -2.84
N ILE A 140 9.12 -10.90 -3.38
CA ILE A 140 8.08 -9.94 -3.74
C ILE A 140 8.30 -9.51 -5.17
N SER A 141 7.25 -9.56 -5.98
CA SER A 141 7.31 -9.16 -7.37
C SER A 141 6.28 -8.09 -7.70
N MET A 142 6.62 -7.26 -8.69
CA MET A 142 5.74 -6.26 -9.28
C MET A 142 5.65 -6.51 -10.79
N MET A 143 4.46 -6.85 -11.28
CA MET A 143 4.14 -6.86 -12.69
C MET A 143 3.50 -5.53 -13.09
N TYR A 144 4.07 -4.84 -14.07
CA TYR A 144 3.61 -3.51 -14.49
C TYR A 144 2.59 -3.57 -15.61
N GLY A 145 1.53 -2.76 -15.48
CA GLY A 145 0.52 -2.56 -16.50
C GLY A 145 -0.49 -3.71 -16.67
N PRO A 146 -1.53 -3.50 -17.50
CA PRO A 146 -2.66 -4.41 -17.62
C PRO A 146 -2.47 -5.47 -18.74
N PHE A 147 -1.32 -6.11 -18.84
CA PHE A 147 -0.98 -6.94 -20.00
C PHE A 147 -1.29 -8.42 -19.83
N SER A 148 -1.81 -8.86 -18.68
CA SER A 148 -2.25 -10.23 -18.44
C SER A 148 -3.76 -10.30 -18.20
N SER A 149 -4.45 -11.27 -18.81
CA SER A 149 -5.89 -11.49 -18.62
C SER A 149 -6.22 -12.24 -17.33
N LEU A 150 -5.22 -12.79 -16.65
CA LEU A 150 -5.40 -13.54 -15.39
C LEU A 150 -5.85 -12.65 -14.23
N TYR A 151 -5.59 -11.34 -14.31
CA TYR A 151 -5.88 -10.41 -13.22
C TYR A 151 -7.03 -9.48 -13.56
N ALA A 152 -7.78 -9.06 -12.53
CA ALA A 152 -8.92 -8.14 -12.64
C ALA A 152 -8.50 -6.76 -13.14
N GLY A 153 -9.46 -5.97 -13.67
CA GLY A 153 -9.21 -4.65 -14.25
C GLY A 153 -8.59 -3.64 -13.31
N ASN A 154 -8.86 -3.73 -12.01
CA ASN A 154 -8.22 -2.92 -10.97
C ASN A 154 -6.69 -3.11 -10.88
N SER A 155 -6.11 -3.97 -11.73
CA SER A 155 -4.66 -4.19 -11.88
C SER A 155 -3.99 -3.34 -12.95
N PHE A 156 -4.62 -2.33 -13.50
CA PHE A 156 -4.00 -1.56 -14.59
C PHE A 156 -2.70 -0.85 -14.17
N GLY A 157 -2.54 -0.49 -12.91
CA GLY A 157 -1.28 -0.04 -12.35
C GLY A 157 -0.27 -1.16 -12.16
N GLY A 158 -0.74 -2.37 -11.98
CA GLY A 158 0.08 -3.58 -11.85
C GLY A 158 -0.39 -4.52 -10.76
N VAL A 159 0.33 -5.62 -10.64
CA VAL A 159 0.09 -6.66 -9.65
C VAL A 159 1.32 -6.85 -8.79
N ILE A 160 1.15 -6.74 -7.48
CA ILE A 160 2.16 -7.06 -6.48
C ILE A 160 1.86 -8.47 -5.98
N SER A 161 2.84 -9.36 -6.06
CA SER A 161 2.74 -10.74 -5.57
C SER A 161 3.80 -10.98 -4.52
N ILE A 162 3.36 -11.32 -3.32
CA ILE A 162 4.21 -11.77 -2.21
C ILE A 162 4.15 -13.29 -2.20
N HIS A 163 5.33 -13.93 -2.27
CA HIS A 163 5.48 -15.33 -1.98
C HIS A 163 6.09 -15.46 -0.60
N THR A 164 5.42 -16.18 0.29
CA THR A 164 5.86 -16.38 1.65
C THR A 164 6.47 -17.76 1.82
N ARG A 165 7.34 -17.90 2.81
CA ARG A 165 8.06 -19.15 3.07
C ARG A 165 7.11 -20.29 3.46
N MET A 166 7.43 -21.48 2.94
CA MET A 166 6.84 -22.72 3.40
C MET A 166 7.98 -23.75 3.54
N PRO A 167 8.33 -24.16 4.79
CA PRO A 167 9.47 -25.02 5.05
C PRO A 167 9.33 -26.41 4.46
N GLU A 168 10.42 -26.94 3.88
CA GLU A 168 10.53 -28.34 3.45
C GLU A 168 11.21 -29.25 4.51
N LYS A 169 11.77 -28.65 5.54
CA LYS A 169 12.36 -29.30 6.72
C LYS A 169 12.07 -28.44 7.97
N PHE A 170 12.43 -28.93 9.13
CA PHE A 170 12.28 -28.13 10.35
C PHE A 170 13.07 -26.83 10.24
N GLU A 171 12.37 -25.71 10.39
CA GLU A 171 12.92 -24.35 10.45
C GLU A 171 12.31 -23.60 11.62
N ALA A 172 13.12 -22.76 12.26
CA ALA A 172 12.67 -21.83 13.29
C ALA A 172 13.38 -20.51 13.12
N HIS A 173 12.65 -19.42 13.15
CA HIS A 173 13.18 -18.08 12.94
C HIS A 173 12.69 -17.15 14.04
N ALA A 174 13.56 -16.23 14.47
CA ALA A 174 13.20 -15.15 15.36
C ALA A 174 13.88 -13.85 14.93
N ASN A 175 13.17 -12.74 15.06
CA ASN A 175 13.68 -11.42 14.74
C ASN A 175 13.26 -10.42 15.82
N VAL A 176 14.19 -9.56 16.21
CA VAL A 176 13.92 -8.39 17.04
C VAL A 176 14.58 -7.18 16.36
N GLN A 177 13.78 -6.21 16.00
CA GLN A 177 14.21 -4.95 15.40
C GLN A 177 13.69 -3.79 16.26
N SER A 178 14.56 -2.82 16.56
CA SER A 178 14.17 -1.53 17.11
C SER A 178 14.51 -0.43 16.13
N PHE A 179 13.68 0.60 16.07
CA PHE A 179 13.95 1.80 15.28
C PHE A 179 13.67 3.05 16.08
N MET A 180 14.46 4.10 15.83
CA MET A 180 14.39 5.37 16.53
C MET A 180 14.45 6.52 15.53
N GLN A 181 13.44 7.39 15.57
CA GLN A 181 13.33 8.56 14.71
C GLN A 181 13.36 9.85 15.53
N ASN A 182 14.27 10.75 15.19
CA ASN A 182 14.25 12.10 15.70
C ASN A 182 13.43 12.98 14.74
N PHE A 183 12.32 13.54 15.21
CA PHE A 183 11.45 14.38 14.41
C PHE A 183 11.36 15.79 14.95
N LYS A 184 11.61 16.77 14.09
CA LYS A 184 11.50 18.19 14.45
C LYS A 184 10.84 19.01 13.33
N LEU A 185 9.64 19.51 13.62
CA LEU A 185 8.88 20.39 12.72
C LEU A 185 7.91 21.25 13.52
N TYR A 186 7.90 22.58 13.26
CA TYR A 186 7.12 23.56 14.02
C TYR A 186 7.36 23.41 15.54
N GLY A 187 6.31 23.33 16.33
CA GLY A 187 6.35 23.16 17.79
C GLY A 187 6.58 21.71 18.28
N THR A 188 6.73 20.76 17.36
CA THR A 188 7.01 19.36 17.71
C THR A 188 8.52 19.09 17.62
N ASP A 189 9.11 18.61 18.72
CA ASP A 189 10.51 18.13 18.80
C ASP A 189 10.49 16.87 19.67
N VAL A 190 10.52 15.71 19.04
CA VAL A 190 10.31 14.41 19.72
C VAL A 190 11.21 13.33 19.15
N THR A 191 11.55 12.36 19.99
CA THR A 191 12.15 11.08 19.57
C THR A 191 11.07 10.01 19.64
N ASN A 192 10.73 9.42 18.50
CA ASN A 192 9.81 8.30 18.40
C ASN A 192 10.60 7.00 18.36
N VAL A 193 10.15 6.00 19.11
CA VAL A 193 10.77 4.65 19.15
C VAL A 193 9.68 3.66 18.78
N GLY A 194 10.06 2.65 17.98
CA GLY A 194 9.22 1.51 17.67
C GLY A 194 10.02 0.21 17.69
N ASN A 195 9.31 -0.88 17.83
CA ASN A 195 9.86 -2.23 17.86
C ASN A 195 9.07 -3.14 16.93
N HIS A 196 9.78 -4.00 16.23
CA HIS A 196 9.23 -5.03 15.38
C HIS A 196 9.83 -6.38 15.80
N GLU A 197 9.00 -7.30 16.24
CA GLU A 197 9.40 -8.60 16.74
C GLU A 197 8.64 -9.68 15.97
N SER A 198 9.33 -10.70 15.50
CA SER A 198 8.68 -11.83 14.86
C SER A 198 9.31 -13.16 15.27
N ALA A 199 8.49 -14.20 15.27
CA ALA A 199 8.94 -15.58 15.44
C ALA A 199 8.11 -16.50 14.56
N SER A 200 8.77 -17.51 13.97
CA SER A 200 8.09 -18.53 13.21
C SER A 200 8.73 -19.89 13.37
N VAL A 201 7.91 -20.93 13.18
CA VAL A 201 8.35 -22.33 13.16
C VAL A 201 7.55 -23.06 12.10
N GLY A 202 8.21 -23.97 11.40
CA GLY A 202 7.55 -24.84 10.44
C GLY A 202 8.35 -26.09 10.14
N ASN A 203 7.67 -27.03 9.50
CA ASN A 203 8.26 -28.30 9.09
C ASN A 203 7.40 -28.95 8.00
N LYS A 204 8.02 -29.88 7.28
CA LYS A 204 7.31 -30.84 6.44
C LYS A 204 7.63 -32.23 6.94
N ILE A 205 6.60 -33.03 7.18
CA ILE A 205 6.68 -34.41 7.64
C ILE A 205 5.93 -35.26 6.62
N ASN A 206 6.65 -35.99 5.78
CA ASN A 206 6.09 -36.69 4.62
C ASN A 206 5.29 -35.70 3.74
N ASP A 207 4.00 -35.95 3.54
CA ASP A 207 3.10 -35.15 2.69
C ASP A 207 2.45 -33.96 3.44
N PHE A 208 2.70 -33.85 4.74
CA PHE A 208 2.10 -32.79 5.58
C PHE A 208 3.13 -31.72 5.92
N GLY A 209 2.86 -30.51 5.48
CA GLY A 209 3.63 -29.33 5.85
C GLY A 209 2.85 -28.40 6.76
N PHE A 210 3.53 -27.71 7.67
CA PHE A 210 2.93 -26.64 8.46
C PHE A 210 3.90 -25.47 8.69
N TRP A 211 3.36 -24.30 8.88
CA TRP A 211 4.08 -23.11 9.31
C TRP A 211 3.21 -22.27 10.25
N LEU A 212 3.78 -21.82 11.34
CA LEU A 212 3.16 -20.92 12.31
C LEU A 212 4.07 -19.72 12.51
N GLY A 213 3.53 -18.52 12.40
CA GLY A 213 4.26 -17.27 12.64
C GLY A 213 3.46 -16.30 13.48
N VAL A 214 4.18 -15.51 14.29
CA VAL A 214 3.67 -14.36 15.03
C VAL A 214 4.58 -13.18 14.74
N ASP A 215 3.97 -12.04 14.46
CA ASP A 215 4.63 -10.77 14.18
C ASP A 215 3.98 -9.68 15.02
N ARG A 216 4.80 -8.86 15.67
CA ARG A 216 4.34 -7.74 16.50
C ARG A 216 5.06 -6.47 16.09
N LEU A 217 4.32 -5.43 15.77
CA LEU A 217 4.83 -4.08 15.51
C LEU A 217 4.22 -3.10 16.51
N ASP A 218 5.03 -2.54 17.39
CA ASP A 218 4.65 -1.46 18.31
C ASP A 218 5.40 -0.20 17.89
N ASN A 219 4.67 0.84 17.50
CA ASN A 219 5.28 2.06 17.03
C ASN A 219 4.51 3.32 17.41
N LYS A 220 5.25 4.43 17.48
CA LYS A 220 4.71 5.77 17.54
C LYS A 220 5.22 6.57 16.34
N GLY A 221 4.26 7.07 15.55
CA GLY A 221 4.55 7.88 14.38
C GLY A 221 4.80 9.35 14.71
N GLN A 222 5.40 10.03 13.77
CA GLN A 222 5.45 11.50 13.73
C GLN A 222 4.08 12.08 13.43
N PRO A 223 3.82 13.41 13.70
CA PRO A 223 2.63 14.07 13.23
C PRO A 223 2.47 13.96 11.71
N VAL A 224 1.29 13.53 11.28
CA VAL A 224 0.93 13.43 9.86
C VAL A 224 0.31 14.74 9.38
N ASP A 225 -0.52 15.37 10.21
CA ASP A 225 -1.24 16.58 9.86
C ASP A 225 -1.03 17.68 10.92
N PHE A 226 -1.44 18.92 10.55
CA PHE A 226 -1.36 20.08 11.42
C PHE A 226 -2.66 20.89 11.38
N ALA A 227 -3.05 21.43 12.52
CA ALA A 227 -4.15 22.37 12.65
C ALA A 227 -3.70 23.73 12.10
N VAL A 228 -4.31 24.19 11.02
CA VAL A 228 -3.87 25.39 10.28
C VAL A 228 -5.03 26.31 9.95
N SER A 229 -4.76 27.59 9.80
CA SER A 229 -5.65 28.59 9.19
C SER A 229 -4.85 29.53 8.30
N ASP A 230 -5.45 29.99 7.21
CA ASP A 230 -4.86 31.09 6.44
C ASP A 230 -4.72 32.31 7.31
N ALA A 231 -3.68 33.11 7.08
CA ALA A 231 -3.51 34.40 7.74
C ALA A 231 -4.67 35.33 7.38
N LYS A 232 -5.16 36.07 8.37
CA LYS A 232 -6.31 36.98 8.27
C LYS A 232 -5.89 38.41 8.56
N ALA A 233 -6.73 39.38 8.19
CA ALA A 233 -6.59 40.76 8.59
C ALA A 233 -6.81 40.88 10.11
N ALA A 234 -6.27 41.97 10.70
CA ALA A 234 -6.44 42.28 12.11
C ALA A 234 -7.94 42.31 12.51
N SER A 235 -8.26 41.64 13.60
CA SER A 235 -9.62 41.54 14.12
C SER A 235 -9.61 41.27 15.62
N ALA A 236 -10.44 41.97 16.36
CA ALA A 236 -10.51 41.84 17.81
C ALA A 236 -11.29 40.59 18.26
N GLY A 237 -10.96 40.09 19.44
CA GLY A 237 -11.67 39.02 20.15
C GLY A 237 -10.89 37.72 20.20
N GLY A 238 -11.39 36.78 21.00
CA GLY A 238 -10.77 35.52 21.29
C GLY A 238 -9.80 35.53 22.47
N THR A 239 -9.46 34.34 22.99
CA THR A 239 -8.49 34.18 24.08
C THR A 239 -7.08 34.50 23.57
N LEU A 240 -6.37 35.41 24.24
CA LEU A 240 -4.98 35.72 23.90
C LEU A 240 -4.11 34.46 24.07
N VAL A 241 -3.36 34.10 23.01
CA VAL A 241 -2.51 32.90 23.00
C VAL A 241 -1.11 33.19 22.49
N THR A 242 -0.18 32.35 22.94
CA THR A 242 1.19 32.24 22.42
C THR A 242 1.42 30.86 21.81
N GLY A 243 2.56 30.61 21.14
CA GLY A 243 3.01 29.30 20.67
C GLY A 243 2.59 28.92 19.24
N ALA A 244 1.77 29.74 18.55
CA ALA A 244 1.48 29.53 17.15
C ALA A 244 2.70 29.83 16.25
N TYR A 245 2.79 29.14 15.10
CA TYR A 245 3.86 29.33 14.13
C TYR A 245 3.34 29.97 12.84
N GLN A 246 4.05 30.98 12.35
CA GLN A 246 3.82 31.50 11.01
C GLN A 246 4.49 30.60 9.98
N ASP A 247 3.81 30.35 8.87
CA ASP A 247 4.27 29.49 7.79
C ASP A 247 3.76 29.99 6.44
N ILE A 248 4.34 29.49 5.35
CA ILE A 248 3.89 29.73 3.98
C ILE A 248 3.27 28.42 3.44
N SER A 249 2.01 28.53 3.02
CA SER A 249 1.25 27.38 2.52
C SER A 249 1.78 26.87 1.18
N GLU A 250 1.29 25.71 0.78
CA GLU A 250 1.52 25.10 -0.55
C GLU A 250 1.09 26.02 -1.71
N LYS A 251 0.15 26.94 -1.47
CA LYS A 251 -0.32 27.93 -2.45
C LYS A 251 0.43 29.27 -2.37
N ASN A 252 1.57 29.27 -1.69
CA ASN A 252 2.42 30.45 -1.46
C ASN A 252 1.69 31.59 -0.72
N LYS A 253 0.78 31.24 0.21
CA LYS A 253 0.05 32.18 1.06
C LYS A 253 0.49 32.05 2.50
N SER A 254 0.50 33.17 3.24
CA SER A 254 0.76 33.15 4.68
C SER A 254 -0.32 32.36 5.41
N ARG A 255 0.08 31.50 6.34
CA ARG A 255 -0.80 30.71 7.22
C ARG A 255 -0.23 30.62 8.63
N ILE A 256 -1.08 30.21 9.56
CA ILE A 256 -0.72 29.98 10.96
C ILE A 256 -0.91 28.51 11.30
N ILE A 257 0.06 27.93 11.98
CA ILE A 257 0.06 26.55 12.49
C ILE A 257 -0.21 26.62 13.99
N PHE A 258 -1.25 25.95 14.46
CA PHE A 258 -1.71 25.97 15.85
C PHE A 258 -1.34 24.72 16.65
N GLY A 259 -1.09 23.62 15.97
CA GLY A 259 -0.79 22.33 16.62
C GLY A 259 -0.57 21.22 15.61
N ALA A 260 -0.11 20.09 16.12
CA ALA A 260 0.05 18.84 15.37
C ALA A 260 -1.15 17.92 15.61
N THR A 261 -1.57 17.21 14.57
CA THR A 261 -2.67 16.23 14.62
C THR A 261 -2.26 14.94 13.94
N ASN A 262 -3.08 13.89 14.07
CA ASN A 262 -2.80 12.57 13.51
C ASN A 262 -1.42 12.04 13.91
N ILE A 263 -1.12 12.08 15.22
CA ILE A 263 0.05 11.44 15.83
C ILE A 263 -0.36 10.01 16.17
N ASP A 264 -0.10 9.08 15.26
CA ASP A 264 -0.51 7.67 15.40
C ASP A 264 0.43 6.92 16.34
N LYS A 265 -0.14 6.15 17.26
CA LYS A 265 0.55 5.14 18.06
C LYS A 265 -0.25 3.87 17.94
N SER A 266 0.41 2.75 17.57
CA SER A 266 -0.28 1.48 17.40
C SER A 266 0.57 0.30 17.84
N GLU A 267 -0.10 -0.67 18.43
CA GLU A 267 0.38 -2.03 18.56
C GLU A 267 -0.41 -2.91 17.59
N GLN A 268 0.29 -3.66 16.76
CA GLN A 268 -0.27 -4.57 15.77
C GLN A 268 0.31 -5.96 16.04
N ILE A 269 -0.54 -6.97 16.10
CA ILE A 269 -0.12 -8.36 16.23
C ILE A 269 -0.73 -9.14 15.08
N ASN A 270 0.12 -9.76 14.28
CA ASN A 270 -0.28 -10.69 13.23
C ASN A 270 0.07 -12.11 13.69
N THR A 271 -0.89 -13.00 13.64
CA THR A 271 -0.67 -14.43 13.85
C THR A 271 -1.16 -15.17 12.62
N LYS A 272 -0.30 -15.99 12.01
CA LYS A 272 -0.65 -16.74 10.81
C LYS A 272 -0.28 -18.21 10.98
N PHE A 273 -1.19 -19.06 10.55
CA PHE A 273 -0.99 -20.50 10.47
C PHE A 273 -1.27 -20.98 9.05
N LYS A 274 -0.33 -21.76 8.51
CA LYS A 274 -0.46 -22.39 7.19
C LYS A 274 -0.26 -23.90 7.34
N VAL A 275 -1.07 -24.65 6.61
CA VAL A 275 -0.89 -26.09 6.43
C VAL A 275 -0.92 -26.42 4.96
N THR A 276 -0.13 -27.41 4.57
CA THR A 276 -0.15 -27.98 3.23
C THR A 276 -0.24 -29.49 3.31
N TYR A 277 -0.89 -30.08 2.32
CA TYR A 277 -0.97 -31.52 2.19
C TYR A 277 -0.77 -31.90 0.72
N ASP A 278 0.23 -32.73 0.45
CA ASP A 278 0.54 -33.26 -0.86
C ASP A 278 -0.23 -34.58 -1.04
N PHE A 279 -1.40 -34.54 -1.70
CA PHE A 279 -2.19 -35.75 -2.00
C PHE A 279 -1.43 -36.71 -2.90
N THR A 280 -0.67 -36.14 -3.81
CA THR A 280 0.31 -36.79 -4.68
C THR A 280 1.48 -35.82 -4.88
N HIS A 281 2.55 -36.25 -5.56
CA HIS A 281 3.61 -35.30 -5.94
C HIS A 281 3.15 -34.18 -6.86
N GLU A 282 1.95 -34.28 -7.44
CA GLU A 282 1.40 -33.35 -8.41
C GLU A 282 0.19 -32.57 -7.87
N ILE A 283 -0.48 -33.04 -6.82
CA ILE A 283 -1.70 -32.41 -6.30
C ILE A 283 -1.47 -32.01 -4.86
N LYS A 284 -1.62 -30.70 -4.61
CA LYS A 284 -1.40 -30.08 -3.31
C LYS A 284 -2.61 -29.26 -2.86
N ALA A 285 -2.96 -29.39 -1.59
CA ALA A 285 -3.85 -28.46 -0.91
C ALA A 285 -3.07 -27.59 0.05
N SER A 286 -3.51 -26.36 0.23
CA SER A 286 -3.05 -25.48 1.30
C SER A 286 -4.21 -24.77 1.97
N TYR A 287 -4.14 -24.60 3.28
CA TYR A 287 -5.04 -23.77 4.04
C TYR A 287 -4.23 -22.76 4.86
N THR A 288 -4.66 -21.50 4.80
CA THR A 288 -4.03 -20.40 5.53
C THR A 288 -5.09 -19.69 6.37
N ILE A 289 -4.78 -19.41 7.62
CA ILE A 289 -5.55 -18.51 8.47
C ILE A 289 -4.61 -17.43 9.02
N GLY A 290 -5.01 -16.18 8.92
CA GLY A 290 -4.31 -15.02 9.45
C GLY A 290 -5.23 -14.21 10.37
N LEU A 291 -4.70 -13.78 11.50
CA LEU A 291 -5.36 -12.92 12.48
C LEU A 291 -4.54 -11.65 12.62
N TRP A 292 -5.15 -10.50 12.43
CA TRP A 292 -4.51 -9.19 12.59
C TRP A 292 -5.26 -8.38 13.65
N ASP A 293 -4.65 -8.29 14.84
CA ASP A 293 -5.14 -7.52 16.00
C ASP A 293 -4.45 -6.17 16.04
N ILE A 294 -5.22 -5.10 16.24
CA ILE A 294 -4.74 -3.71 16.24
C ILE A 294 -5.32 -2.99 17.45
N ASP A 295 -4.44 -2.43 18.28
CA ASP A 295 -4.78 -1.39 19.27
C ASP A 295 -4.09 -0.10 18.86
N GLY A 296 -4.86 0.92 18.49
CA GLY A 296 -4.37 2.17 17.96
C GLY A 296 -4.89 3.38 18.73
N LYS A 297 -4.06 4.41 18.84
CA LYS A 297 -4.42 5.71 19.39
C LYS A 297 -3.87 6.80 18.49
N THR A 298 -4.69 7.78 18.17
CA THR A 298 -4.28 8.98 17.45
C THR A 298 -4.32 10.16 18.40
N ASP A 299 -3.18 10.74 18.68
CA ASP A 299 -3.05 11.89 19.56
C ASP A 299 -3.01 13.22 18.78
N VAL A 300 -3.22 14.32 19.51
CA VAL A 300 -3.06 15.69 19.03
C VAL A 300 -2.20 16.47 20.01
N GLN A 301 -1.45 17.44 19.51
CA GLN A 301 -0.61 18.34 20.30
C GLN A 301 -0.95 19.78 19.95
N THR A 302 -1.58 20.52 20.85
CA THR A 302 -1.68 21.98 20.68
C THR A 302 -0.35 22.63 20.99
N TYR A 303 0.02 23.65 20.21
CA TYR A 303 1.16 24.52 20.51
C TYR A 303 0.74 25.75 21.33
N LEU A 304 -0.58 25.98 21.39
CA LEU A 304 -1.15 27.19 21.97
C LEU A 304 -1.24 27.13 23.50
N LYS A 305 -0.89 28.23 24.13
CA LYS A 305 -1.04 28.47 25.57
C LYS A 305 -1.70 29.82 25.83
N ASP A 306 -2.57 29.86 26.84
CA ASP A 306 -3.14 31.10 27.34
C ASP A 306 -2.15 31.85 28.26
N ALA A 307 -2.59 32.97 28.86
CA ALA A 307 -1.78 33.78 29.76
C ALA A 307 -1.38 33.04 31.06
N ASN A 308 -2.07 31.96 31.41
CA ASN A 308 -1.79 31.11 32.57
C ASN A 308 -1.03 29.81 32.21
N ASP A 309 -0.46 29.73 31.01
CA ASP A 309 0.24 28.59 30.46
C ASP A 309 -0.63 27.35 30.25
N ASN A 310 -1.97 27.47 30.24
CA ASN A 310 -2.88 26.36 29.96
C ASN A 310 -2.95 26.06 28.45
N PRO A 311 -2.96 24.76 28.03
CA PRO A 311 -3.06 24.39 26.63
C PRO A 311 -4.46 24.65 26.07
N ILE A 312 -4.55 25.30 24.91
CA ILE A 312 -5.81 25.65 24.21
C ILE A 312 -5.97 24.76 22.98
N TYR A 313 -7.06 23.99 22.91
CA TYR A 313 -7.35 23.04 21.84
C TYR A 313 -8.45 23.48 20.87
N SER A 314 -9.29 24.44 21.26
CA SER A 314 -10.48 24.80 20.50
C SER A 314 -10.96 26.20 20.84
N GLY A 315 -11.94 26.71 20.09
CA GLY A 315 -12.56 28.01 20.31
C GLY A 315 -11.89 29.15 19.53
N ASP A 316 -12.28 30.38 19.89
CA ASP A 316 -11.71 31.57 19.28
C ASP A 316 -10.48 32.05 20.07
N VAL A 317 -9.38 32.25 19.36
CA VAL A 317 -8.10 32.70 19.93
C VAL A 317 -7.65 33.99 19.25
N SER A 318 -6.85 34.79 19.96
CA SER A 318 -6.18 36.00 19.46
C SER A 318 -4.67 35.71 19.39
N PHE A 319 -4.11 35.77 18.19
CA PHE A 319 -2.67 35.67 17.97
C PHE A 319 -2.17 36.85 17.14
N ASN A 320 -1.19 37.59 17.65
CA ASN A 320 -0.66 38.81 17.02
C ASN A 320 -1.74 39.83 16.62
N GLY A 321 -2.76 40.04 17.46
CA GLY A 321 -3.85 40.98 17.21
C GLY A 321 -4.87 40.52 16.15
N VAL A 322 -4.87 39.26 15.81
CA VAL A 322 -5.80 38.65 14.83
C VAL A 322 -6.59 37.54 15.49
N LYS A 323 -7.91 37.57 15.32
CA LYS A 323 -8.81 36.53 15.80
C LYS A 323 -8.82 35.32 14.83
N TYR A 324 -8.65 34.11 15.36
CA TYR A 324 -8.78 32.85 14.67
C TYR A 324 -9.76 31.94 15.40
N THR A 325 -10.62 31.26 14.66
CA THR A 325 -11.36 30.11 15.17
C THR A 325 -10.52 28.85 14.90
N LEU A 326 -10.15 28.14 15.94
CA LEU A 326 -9.28 26.97 15.82
C LEU A 326 -9.98 25.83 15.07
N PRO A 327 -9.31 25.19 14.11
CA PRO A 327 -9.80 23.95 13.54
C PRO A 327 -9.81 22.85 14.62
N ALA A 328 -10.72 21.89 14.48
CA ALA A 328 -10.86 20.78 15.43
C ALA A 328 -9.55 19.98 15.52
N MET A 329 -9.09 19.75 16.75
CA MET A 329 -8.01 18.81 17.07
C MET A 329 -8.65 17.60 17.72
N SER A 330 -8.89 16.55 16.92
CA SER A 330 -9.69 15.38 17.32
C SER A 330 -8.79 14.16 17.57
N PRO A 331 -8.48 13.83 18.82
CA PRO A 331 -7.85 12.55 19.15
C PRO A 331 -8.83 11.41 18.90
N ALA A 332 -8.25 10.20 18.67
CA ALA A 332 -9.02 9.00 18.38
C ALA A 332 -8.43 7.76 19.05
N LYS A 333 -9.26 6.74 19.22
CA LYS A 333 -8.89 5.37 19.63
C LYS A 333 -9.42 4.41 18.59
N SER A 334 -8.61 3.43 18.19
CA SER A 334 -9.03 2.35 17.30
C SER A 334 -8.73 0.99 17.91
N GLU A 335 -9.63 0.04 17.70
CA GLU A 335 -9.42 -1.37 18.03
C GLU A 335 -9.96 -2.20 16.87
N ALA A 336 -9.14 -3.11 16.33
CA ALA A 336 -9.58 -3.98 15.26
C ALA A 336 -9.05 -5.41 15.43
N LEU A 337 -9.85 -6.37 15.00
CA LEU A 337 -9.47 -7.76 14.77
C LEU A 337 -10.00 -8.16 13.40
N HIS A 338 -9.10 -8.40 12.47
CA HIS A 338 -9.42 -8.90 11.14
C HIS A 338 -8.97 -10.35 11.02
N ILE A 339 -9.76 -11.14 10.30
CA ILE A 339 -9.47 -12.54 10.02
C ILE A 339 -9.41 -12.73 8.52
N MET A 340 -8.35 -13.40 8.06
CA MET A 340 -8.21 -13.87 6.69
C MET A 340 -8.18 -15.39 6.69
N GLN A 341 -8.93 -16.02 5.80
CA GLN A 341 -8.88 -17.46 5.57
C GLN A 341 -8.73 -17.71 4.08
N ALA A 342 -7.95 -18.73 3.71
CA ALA A 342 -7.81 -19.12 2.33
C ALA A 342 -7.59 -20.63 2.19
N LEU A 343 -8.26 -21.21 1.22
CA LEU A 343 -8.09 -22.59 0.77
C LEU A 343 -7.62 -22.54 -0.68
N ASP A 344 -6.50 -23.17 -0.96
CA ASP A 344 -5.96 -23.36 -2.31
C ASP A 344 -5.81 -24.87 -2.59
N LEU A 345 -6.26 -25.29 -3.74
CA LEU A 345 -6.13 -26.67 -4.22
C LEU A 345 -5.65 -26.61 -5.65
N LYS A 346 -4.49 -27.22 -5.93
CA LYS A 346 -3.88 -27.15 -7.25
C LYS A 346 -3.21 -28.44 -7.69
N SER A 347 -3.16 -28.64 -9.02
CA SER A 347 -2.30 -29.60 -9.65
C SER A 347 -1.06 -28.92 -10.25
N ASN A 348 0.05 -29.63 -10.29
CA ASN A 348 1.30 -29.22 -10.90
C ASN A 348 1.97 -30.42 -11.60
N THR A 349 1.25 -30.98 -12.59
CA THR A 349 1.70 -32.14 -13.34
C THR A 349 2.81 -31.78 -14.33
N LYS A 350 2.91 -30.49 -14.68
CA LYS A 350 3.71 -30.00 -15.83
C LYS A 350 3.38 -30.71 -17.16
N GLY A 351 2.27 -31.44 -17.15
CA GLY A 351 1.77 -32.20 -18.30
C GLY A 351 0.81 -31.37 -19.15
N PHE A 352 -0.11 -32.08 -19.82
CA PHE A 352 -1.06 -31.47 -20.75
C PHE A 352 -2.05 -30.54 -20.06
N PHE A 353 -2.50 -30.85 -18.83
CA PHE A 353 -3.51 -30.07 -18.10
C PHE A 353 -3.16 -29.92 -16.63
N ASP A 354 -3.22 -28.69 -16.15
CA ASP A 354 -3.19 -28.33 -14.73
C ASP A 354 -4.38 -27.44 -14.37
N TRP A 355 -4.71 -27.43 -13.08
CA TRP A 355 -5.82 -26.67 -12.55
C TRP A 355 -5.52 -26.12 -11.16
N GLN A 356 -6.20 -25.03 -10.79
CA GLN A 356 -6.11 -24.41 -9.47
C GLN A 356 -7.47 -23.87 -9.08
N PHE A 357 -7.83 -24.04 -7.81
CA PHE A 357 -8.99 -23.42 -7.16
C PHE A 357 -8.53 -22.72 -5.90
N THR A 358 -8.85 -21.43 -5.79
CA THR A 358 -8.55 -20.62 -4.61
C THR A 358 -9.84 -20.00 -4.09
N LEU A 359 -10.13 -20.20 -2.81
CA LEU A 359 -11.23 -19.55 -2.09
C LEU A 359 -10.64 -18.80 -0.92
N SER A 360 -10.92 -17.51 -0.80
CA SER A 360 -10.46 -16.71 0.32
C SER A 360 -11.56 -15.80 0.86
N ASP A 361 -11.47 -15.53 2.14
CA ASP A 361 -12.38 -14.67 2.88
C ASP A 361 -11.57 -13.75 3.80
N TYR A 362 -11.95 -12.47 3.84
CA TYR A 362 -11.37 -11.45 4.70
C TYR A 362 -12.48 -10.73 5.44
N ASP A 363 -12.51 -10.85 6.76
CA ASP A 363 -13.61 -10.36 7.59
C ASP A 363 -13.12 -9.45 8.72
N TYR A 364 -13.88 -8.37 8.96
CA TYR A 364 -13.69 -7.45 10.08
C TYR A 364 -14.53 -7.94 11.26
N GLN A 365 -13.98 -8.88 12.06
CA GLN A 365 -14.63 -9.38 13.27
C GLN A 365 -14.85 -8.27 14.29
N LYS A 366 -13.93 -7.34 14.36
CA LYS A 366 -13.98 -6.11 15.13
C LYS A 366 -13.26 -5.02 14.35
N ASP A 367 -13.86 -3.85 14.24
CA ASP A 367 -13.18 -2.65 13.78
C ASP A 367 -13.95 -1.44 14.31
N LEU A 368 -13.44 -0.86 15.38
CA LEU A 368 -14.00 0.25 16.11
C LEU A 368 -13.07 1.45 16.05
N ASN A 369 -13.62 2.60 15.72
CA ASN A 369 -12.90 3.88 15.75
C ASN A 369 -13.71 4.92 16.52
N GLY A 370 -13.23 5.29 17.71
CA GLY A 370 -13.76 6.36 18.54
C GLY A 370 -13.01 7.66 18.26
N SER A 371 -13.72 8.76 18.00
CA SER A 371 -13.12 10.07 17.71
C SER A 371 -13.84 11.18 18.43
N SER A 372 -13.08 12.11 19.01
CA SER A 372 -13.62 13.32 19.61
C SER A 372 -14.37 14.17 18.58
N ARG A 373 -15.52 14.73 18.96
CA ARG A 373 -16.35 15.61 18.15
C ARG A 373 -16.70 16.91 18.88
N ILE A 374 -15.94 17.29 19.89
CA ILE A 374 -16.17 18.55 20.62
C ILE A 374 -15.75 19.76 19.78
N SER A 375 -16.55 20.83 19.87
CA SER A 375 -16.26 22.12 19.25
C SER A 375 -15.56 23.09 20.19
N THR A 376 -15.62 22.86 21.52
CA THR A 376 -15.06 23.73 22.56
C THR A 376 -14.45 22.93 23.70
N GLY A 377 -13.35 23.41 24.27
CA GLY A 377 -12.66 22.83 25.40
C GLY A 377 -11.53 21.84 25.02
N ASN A 378 -11.13 21.06 26.01
CA ASN A 378 -10.05 20.07 25.87
C ASN A 378 -10.63 18.70 25.54
N PRO A 379 -10.26 18.06 24.38
CA PRO A 379 -10.81 16.79 23.95
C PRO A 379 -10.42 15.59 24.83
N TYR A 380 -9.44 15.74 25.71
CA TYR A 380 -9.03 14.73 26.67
C TYR A 380 -9.81 14.81 27.99
N VAL A 381 -10.45 15.94 28.26
CA VAL A 381 -11.33 16.19 29.43
C VAL A 381 -12.78 15.92 29.05
N ASN A 382 -13.28 16.62 28.03
CA ASN A 382 -14.59 16.33 27.45
C ASN A 382 -14.41 15.28 26.35
N ARG A 383 -14.77 14.04 26.64
CA ARG A 383 -14.60 12.90 25.74
C ARG A 383 -15.80 12.60 24.85
N ALA A 384 -16.76 13.52 24.77
CA ALA A 384 -17.87 13.35 23.84
C ALA A 384 -17.39 13.25 22.38
N GLY A 385 -18.06 12.40 21.61
CA GLY A 385 -17.65 12.14 20.24
C GLY A 385 -18.52 11.14 19.51
N THR A 386 -17.93 10.42 18.60
CA THR A 386 -18.57 9.32 17.84
C THR A 386 -17.71 8.06 17.87
N VAL A 387 -18.38 6.92 17.78
CA VAL A 387 -17.74 5.60 17.52
C VAL A 387 -18.28 5.06 16.21
N THR A 388 -17.40 4.81 15.27
CA THR A 388 -17.67 4.09 14.02
C THR A 388 -17.33 2.62 14.19
N ASP A 389 -18.26 1.76 13.81
CA ASP A 389 -18.16 0.30 13.87
C ASP A 389 -18.28 -0.26 12.45
N LEU A 390 -17.25 -0.97 11.99
CA LEU A 390 -17.14 -1.57 10.67
C LEU A 390 -17.33 -3.11 10.70
N ARG A 391 -17.80 -3.69 11.77
CA ARG A 391 -18.07 -5.15 11.85
C ARG A 391 -19.02 -5.60 10.74
N GLY A 392 -18.72 -6.77 10.16
CA GLY A 392 -19.44 -7.31 9.00
C GLY A 392 -19.06 -6.63 7.68
N THR A 393 -17.97 -5.86 7.67
CA THR A 393 -17.28 -5.40 6.46
C THR A 393 -16.24 -6.45 6.07
N GLY A 394 -16.05 -6.69 4.78
CA GLY A 394 -15.08 -7.67 4.31
C GLY A 394 -15.23 -7.98 2.83
N TRP A 395 -14.59 -9.05 2.40
CA TRP A 395 -14.71 -9.56 1.03
C TRP A 395 -14.42 -11.05 0.94
N THR A 396 -15.09 -11.69 0.00
CA THR A 396 -14.85 -13.09 -0.38
C THR A 396 -14.42 -13.14 -1.84
N VAL A 397 -13.42 -13.97 -2.15
CA VAL A 397 -12.90 -14.16 -3.51
C VAL A 397 -12.82 -15.64 -3.83
N PHE A 398 -13.30 -16.01 -5.02
CA PHE A 398 -13.09 -17.35 -5.58
C PHE A 398 -12.49 -17.25 -6.98
N ASP A 399 -11.42 -18.00 -7.19
CA ASP A 399 -10.75 -18.17 -8.47
C ASP A 399 -10.70 -19.64 -8.86
N ALA A 400 -11.05 -19.92 -10.12
CA ALA A 400 -10.84 -21.25 -10.75
C ALA A 400 -10.04 -21.04 -12.03
N ARG A 401 -8.92 -21.72 -12.12
CA ARG A 401 -8.01 -21.64 -13.28
C ARG A 401 -7.71 -23.01 -13.85
N GLY A 402 -7.68 -23.12 -15.18
CA GLY A 402 -7.14 -24.25 -15.91
C GLY A 402 -6.00 -23.81 -16.81
N THR A 403 -4.97 -24.64 -16.94
CA THR A 403 -3.84 -24.44 -17.85
C THR A 403 -3.69 -25.65 -18.75
N LEU A 404 -3.86 -25.47 -20.06
CA LEU A 404 -3.63 -26.50 -21.08
C LEU A 404 -2.32 -26.21 -21.82
N ARG A 405 -1.54 -27.26 -22.13
CA ARG A 405 -0.24 -27.15 -22.84
C ARG A 405 -0.20 -28.00 -24.08
N PRO A 406 -1.01 -27.69 -25.12
CA PRO A 406 -0.94 -28.42 -26.39
C PRO A 406 0.27 -27.94 -27.23
N GLN A 407 1.27 -28.78 -27.40
CA GLN A 407 2.47 -28.47 -28.20
C GLN A 407 3.17 -27.16 -27.77
N ASN A 408 3.14 -26.14 -28.63
CA ASN A 408 3.81 -24.86 -28.41
C ASN A 408 2.90 -23.80 -27.79
N HIS A 409 1.75 -24.17 -27.24
CA HIS A 409 0.79 -23.29 -26.62
C HIS A 409 0.75 -23.51 -25.11
N THR A 410 0.53 -22.42 -24.38
CA THR A 410 0.11 -22.46 -22.98
C THR A 410 -1.18 -21.65 -22.89
N LEU A 411 -2.30 -22.35 -22.77
CA LEU A 411 -3.63 -21.78 -22.72
C LEU A 411 -4.13 -21.75 -21.28
N ASP A 412 -4.18 -20.57 -20.69
CA ASP A 412 -4.80 -20.31 -19.40
C ASP A 412 -6.24 -19.85 -19.60
N PHE A 413 -7.16 -20.38 -18.81
CA PHE A 413 -8.55 -19.96 -18.79
C PHE A 413 -9.09 -20.07 -17.37
N GLY A 414 -10.11 -19.28 -17.05
CA GLY A 414 -10.65 -19.34 -15.71
C GLY A 414 -11.88 -18.50 -15.47
N TYR A 415 -12.36 -18.63 -14.25
CA TYR A 415 -13.46 -17.88 -13.69
C TYR A 415 -13.02 -17.24 -12.38
N HIS A 416 -13.43 -15.99 -12.19
CA HIS A 416 -13.17 -15.20 -10.99
C HIS A 416 -14.47 -14.59 -10.48
N ILE A 417 -14.63 -14.53 -9.16
CA ILE A 417 -15.65 -13.73 -8.51
C ILE A 417 -15.06 -13.11 -7.25
N ASP A 418 -15.26 -11.81 -7.08
CA ASP A 418 -15.06 -11.10 -5.83
C ASP A 418 -16.37 -10.43 -5.37
N ASP A 419 -16.59 -10.39 -4.07
CA ASP A 419 -17.74 -9.73 -3.43
C ASP A 419 -17.23 -8.90 -2.26
N TYR A 420 -17.36 -7.58 -2.35
CA TYR A 420 -16.95 -6.60 -1.33
C TYR A 420 -18.16 -6.02 -0.64
N GLN A 421 -18.22 -6.13 0.66
CA GLN A 421 -19.32 -5.65 1.49
C GLN A 421 -18.84 -4.59 2.49
N LEU A 422 -19.45 -3.41 2.47
CA LEU A 422 -19.28 -2.37 3.49
C LEU A 422 -20.45 -2.34 4.45
N ARG A 423 -20.16 -2.32 5.74
CA ARG A 423 -21.11 -2.05 6.82
C ARG A 423 -20.45 -1.07 7.78
N SER A 424 -20.93 0.16 7.83
CA SER A 424 -20.35 1.25 8.64
C SER A 424 -21.44 1.91 9.46
N THR A 425 -21.47 1.62 10.76
CA THR A 425 -22.41 2.22 11.69
C THR A 425 -21.69 3.22 12.60
N THR A 426 -22.17 4.46 12.65
CA THR A 426 -21.65 5.49 13.54
C THR A 426 -22.68 5.75 14.66
N THR A 427 -22.22 5.75 15.90
CA THR A 427 -23.00 6.09 17.10
C THR A 427 -22.37 7.27 17.83
N ASN A 428 -23.16 8.05 18.53
CA ASN A 428 -22.63 9.02 19.47
C ASN A 428 -22.00 8.34 20.67
N THR A 429 -21.12 9.02 21.35
CA THR A 429 -20.50 8.54 22.58
C THR A 429 -20.23 9.69 23.56
N ASN A 430 -20.28 9.36 24.86
CA ASN A 430 -19.82 10.26 25.93
C ASN A 430 -18.32 10.05 26.24
N ASP A 431 -17.73 8.94 25.78
CA ASP A 431 -16.30 8.65 25.93
C ASP A 431 -15.77 7.92 24.68
N TRP A 432 -15.16 8.70 23.77
CA TRP A 432 -14.53 8.18 22.56
C TRP A 432 -13.35 7.24 22.85
N ALA A 433 -12.66 7.46 23.96
CA ALA A 433 -11.48 6.65 24.33
C ALA A 433 -11.87 5.28 24.91
N ALA A 434 -13.06 5.18 25.52
CA ALA A 434 -13.62 3.92 26.00
C ALA A 434 -14.40 3.16 24.90
N LEU A 435 -14.56 3.74 23.72
CA LEU A 435 -15.34 3.18 22.59
C LEU A 435 -16.78 2.84 22.99
N SER A 436 -17.33 3.54 23.98
CA SER A 436 -18.70 3.36 24.45
C SER A 436 -19.69 3.91 23.41
N LYS A 437 -20.82 3.22 23.23
CA LYS A 437 -21.84 3.60 22.26
C LYS A 437 -23.09 4.06 22.96
N THR A 438 -23.69 5.15 22.52
CA THR A 438 -24.96 5.67 23.08
C THR A 438 -26.07 5.65 22.03
N THR A 439 -26.27 6.70 21.28
CA THR A 439 -27.35 6.83 20.30
C THR A 439 -26.85 6.65 18.88
N PHE A 440 -27.70 6.11 18.02
CA PHE A 440 -27.45 6.03 16.59
C PHE A 440 -27.19 7.43 16.01
N SER A 441 -26.20 7.55 15.13
CA SER A 441 -25.87 8.77 14.42
C SER A 441 -25.96 8.59 12.91
N ALA A 442 -25.38 7.51 12.38
CA ALA A 442 -25.32 7.31 10.94
C ALA A 442 -25.05 5.84 10.55
N LEU A 443 -25.50 5.46 9.36
CA LEU A 443 -25.23 4.19 8.70
C LEU A 443 -24.82 4.47 7.26
N SER A 444 -23.80 3.77 6.79
CA SER A 444 -23.41 3.69 5.37
C SER A 444 -23.15 2.23 5.03
N GLN A 445 -23.80 1.74 3.98
CA GLN A 445 -23.61 0.36 3.52
C GLN A 445 -23.71 0.25 2.01
N GLY A 446 -23.24 -0.88 1.49
CA GLY A 446 -23.34 -1.27 0.09
C GLY A 446 -22.42 -2.43 -0.22
N ASN A 447 -22.68 -3.05 -1.37
CA ASN A 447 -21.88 -4.15 -1.90
C ASN A 447 -21.41 -3.83 -3.31
N THR A 448 -20.23 -4.34 -3.69
CA THR A 448 -19.80 -4.43 -5.09
C THR A 448 -19.34 -5.85 -5.38
N GLN A 449 -19.75 -6.41 -6.49
CA GLN A 449 -19.37 -7.74 -6.94
C GLN A 449 -18.84 -7.67 -8.37
N THR A 450 -17.72 -8.36 -8.62
CA THR A 450 -17.17 -8.54 -9.97
C THR A 450 -17.10 -10.04 -10.28
N GLN A 451 -17.72 -10.45 -11.38
CA GLN A 451 -17.55 -11.79 -11.94
C GLN A 451 -16.78 -11.67 -13.25
N ALA A 452 -15.91 -12.62 -13.54
CA ALA A 452 -15.18 -12.61 -14.80
C ALA A 452 -14.91 -14.00 -15.35
N VAL A 453 -14.91 -14.10 -16.66
CA VAL A 453 -14.31 -15.21 -17.40
C VAL A 453 -13.15 -14.69 -18.21
N TYR A 454 -12.07 -15.47 -18.29
CA TYR A 454 -10.89 -15.07 -19.03
C TYR A 454 -10.25 -16.23 -19.76
N VAL A 455 -9.52 -15.88 -20.82
CA VAL A 455 -8.66 -16.79 -21.57
C VAL A 455 -7.40 -16.04 -21.97
N GLN A 456 -6.27 -16.74 -21.94
CA GLN A 456 -4.98 -16.23 -22.40
C GLN A 456 -4.21 -17.37 -23.02
N ASP A 457 -3.76 -17.23 -24.26
CA ASP A 457 -2.90 -18.18 -24.94
C ASP A 457 -1.52 -17.57 -25.16
N LYS A 458 -0.51 -18.24 -24.70
CA LYS A 458 0.89 -17.98 -25.05
C LYS A 458 1.32 -18.99 -26.09
N TRP A 459 1.47 -18.54 -27.31
CA TRP A 459 1.91 -19.33 -28.46
C TRP A 459 3.38 -19.05 -28.77
N GLN A 460 4.23 -20.04 -28.57
CA GLN A 460 5.64 -20.02 -28.96
C GLN A 460 5.79 -20.62 -30.35
N PHE A 461 5.62 -19.83 -31.41
CA PHE A 461 5.61 -20.33 -32.78
C PHE A 461 6.99 -20.62 -33.33
N ASN A 462 8.07 -20.17 -32.69
CA ASN A 462 9.43 -20.67 -32.87
C ASN A 462 10.29 -20.33 -31.61
N PRO A 463 11.55 -20.81 -31.49
CA PRO A 463 12.38 -20.56 -30.31
C PRO A 463 12.65 -19.08 -29.98
N GLN A 464 12.54 -18.20 -30.98
CA GLN A 464 12.84 -16.76 -30.82
C GLN A 464 11.61 -15.90 -30.61
N TRP A 465 10.42 -16.39 -30.95
CA TRP A 465 9.20 -15.59 -30.92
C TRP A 465 8.10 -16.24 -30.10
N SER A 466 7.45 -15.46 -29.27
CA SER A 466 6.19 -15.85 -28.65
C SER A 466 5.15 -14.73 -28.73
N LEU A 467 3.92 -15.12 -28.97
CA LEU A 467 2.75 -14.23 -28.97
C LEU A 467 1.82 -14.63 -27.84
N THR A 468 1.47 -13.67 -26.97
CA THR A 468 0.43 -13.86 -25.98
C THR A 468 -0.80 -13.09 -26.39
N LEU A 469 -1.93 -13.77 -26.51
CA LEU A 469 -3.26 -13.18 -26.77
C LEU A 469 -4.15 -13.49 -25.60
N GLY A 470 -4.87 -12.50 -25.09
CA GLY A 470 -5.77 -12.71 -23.98
C GLY A 470 -6.99 -11.81 -24.04
N ALA A 471 -8.04 -12.26 -23.38
CA ALA A 471 -9.26 -11.49 -23.18
C ALA A 471 -9.87 -11.83 -21.82
N ARG A 472 -10.42 -10.81 -21.15
CA ARG A 472 -11.17 -10.95 -19.90
C ARG A 472 -12.49 -10.20 -20.06
N GLN A 473 -13.61 -10.91 -19.85
CA GLN A 473 -14.95 -10.34 -19.79
C GLN A 473 -15.32 -10.20 -18.33
N GLU A 474 -15.62 -8.98 -17.91
CA GLU A 474 -16.02 -8.66 -16.53
C GLU A 474 -17.47 -8.19 -16.48
N PHE A 475 -18.18 -8.67 -15.47
CA PHE A 475 -19.56 -8.32 -15.12
C PHE A 475 -19.54 -7.76 -13.71
N TRP A 476 -19.70 -6.45 -13.59
CA TRP A 476 -19.70 -5.76 -12.33
C TRP A 476 -21.08 -5.30 -11.93
N GLN A 477 -21.38 -5.34 -10.64
CA GLN A 477 -22.60 -4.79 -10.07
C GLN A 477 -22.32 -4.12 -8.71
N ALA A 478 -23.11 -3.09 -8.41
CA ALA A 478 -23.16 -2.43 -7.11
C ALA A 478 -24.60 -2.47 -6.59
N THR A 479 -24.79 -2.94 -5.38
CA THR A 479 -26.10 -3.23 -4.80
C THR A 479 -26.19 -2.79 -3.35
N GLU A 480 -27.41 -2.75 -2.79
CA GLU A 480 -27.68 -2.46 -1.38
C GLU A 480 -27.11 -1.11 -0.90
N GLY A 481 -26.86 -0.16 -1.82
CA GLY A 481 -26.37 1.17 -1.48
C GLY A 481 -27.37 1.92 -0.61
N LEU A 482 -26.95 2.29 0.62
CA LEU A 482 -27.82 2.95 1.57
C LEU A 482 -27.02 3.87 2.49
N ASN A 483 -27.52 5.08 2.69
CA ASN A 483 -27.06 5.99 3.73
C ASN A 483 -28.25 6.41 4.62
N GLN A 484 -28.02 6.42 5.91
CA GLN A 484 -28.98 6.90 6.90
C GLN A 484 -28.28 7.83 7.89
N SER A 485 -28.86 8.99 8.09
CA SER A 485 -28.53 9.92 9.17
C SER A 485 -29.85 10.48 9.71
N ALA A 486 -30.13 11.78 9.52
CA ALA A 486 -31.47 12.32 9.73
C ALA A 486 -32.48 11.78 8.71
N ASN A 487 -32.02 11.50 7.48
CA ASN A 487 -32.83 10.93 6.40
C ASN A 487 -32.23 9.60 5.93
N LEU A 488 -33.09 8.70 5.47
CA LEU A 488 -32.75 7.46 4.79
C LEU A 488 -32.67 7.71 3.29
N VAL A 489 -31.53 7.37 2.69
CA VAL A 489 -31.29 7.45 1.25
C VAL A 489 -30.92 6.06 0.74
N ASN A 490 -31.75 5.51 -0.14
CA ASN A 490 -31.46 4.28 -0.85
C ASN A 490 -30.95 4.65 -2.26
N TYR A 491 -29.86 4.03 -2.69
CA TYR A 491 -29.28 4.23 -4.00
C TYR A 491 -29.71 3.12 -4.95
N PRO A 492 -29.96 3.44 -6.23
CA PRO A 492 -30.29 2.41 -7.22
C PRO A 492 -29.08 1.48 -7.46
N ASN A 493 -29.38 0.24 -7.77
CA ASN A 493 -28.37 -0.71 -8.21
C ASN A 493 -27.73 -0.25 -9.52
N GLN A 494 -26.44 -0.54 -9.68
CA GLN A 494 -25.70 -0.28 -10.89
C GLN A 494 -25.07 -1.55 -11.43
N SER A 495 -24.79 -1.58 -12.72
CA SER A 495 -24.06 -2.68 -13.36
C SER A 495 -23.28 -2.19 -14.56
N ALA A 496 -22.19 -2.88 -14.89
CA ALA A 496 -21.40 -2.64 -16.09
C ALA A 496 -20.79 -3.95 -16.58
N ASN A 497 -20.72 -4.10 -17.91
CA ASN A 497 -20.07 -5.24 -18.56
C ASN A 497 -18.94 -4.72 -19.44
N LYS A 498 -17.73 -5.26 -19.26
CA LYS A 498 -16.53 -4.77 -19.93
C LYS A 498 -15.65 -5.91 -20.43
N LEU A 499 -15.18 -5.78 -21.68
CA LEU A 499 -14.24 -6.70 -22.31
C LEU A 499 -12.85 -6.06 -22.35
N SER A 500 -11.85 -6.77 -21.85
CA SER A 500 -10.45 -6.31 -21.74
C SER A 500 -9.52 -7.18 -22.59
N PRO A 501 -9.32 -6.86 -23.88
CA PRO A 501 -8.37 -7.55 -24.75
C PRO A 501 -6.92 -7.18 -24.40
N LYS A 502 -6.01 -8.13 -24.62
CA LYS A 502 -4.58 -7.99 -24.35
C LYS A 502 -3.76 -8.72 -25.40
N ILE A 503 -2.62 -8.13 -25.75
CA ILE A 503 -1.66 -8.74 -26.68
C ILE A 503 -0.24 -8.41 -26.26
N SER A 504 0.66 -9.39 -26.34
CA SER A 504 2.09 -9.20 -26.14
C SER A 504 2.87 -10.03 -27.13
N LEU A 505 3.79 -9.41 -27.85
CA LEU A 505 4.72 -10.05 -28.77
C LEU A 505 6.13 -9.97 -28.20
N ASN A 506 6.77 -11.12 -28.00
CA ASN A 506 8.12 -11.23 -27.50
C ASN A 506 9.05 -11.76 -28.57
N PHE A 507 10.28 -11.21 -28.64
CA PHE A 507 11.30 -11.57 -29.60
C PHE A 507 12.68 -11.68 -28.94
N GLU A 508 13.31 -12.82 -29.03
CA GLU A 508 14.68 -13.09 -28.57
C GLU A 508 15.55 -13.59 -29.75
N PRO A 509 16.13 -12.67 -30.55
CA PRO A 509 16.97 -13.04 -31.70
C PRO A 509 18.24 -13.78 -31.27
N GLN A 510 18.72 -13.52 -30.08
CA GLN A 510 19.90 -14.12 -29.45
C GLN A 510 19.69 -14.22 -27.95
N PRO A 511 20.33 -15.15 -27.22
CA PRO A 511 20.18 -15.27 -25.78
C PRO A 511 20.51 -13.99 -24.98
N ALA A 512 21.32 -13.10 -25.55
CA ALA A 512 21.70 -11.83 -24.89
C ALA A 512 20.68 -10.69 -25.06
N TRP A 513 19.74 -10.82 -26.00
CA TRP A 513 18.79 -9.75 -26.30
C TRP A 513 17.36 -10.23 -26.25
N GLY A 514 16.50 -9.44 -25.65
CA GLY A 514 15.06 -9.65 -25.64
C GLY A 514 14.31 -8.35 -25.94
N PHE A 515 13.22 -8.46 -26.70
CA PHE A 515 12.34 -7.34 -27.04
C PHE A 515 10.89 -7.76 -26.78
N ARG A 516 10.07 -6.84 -26.29
CA ARG A 516 8.64 -7.04 -26.10
C ARG A 516 7.88 -5.82 -26.56
N ALA A 517 6.76 -6.05 -27.23
CA ALA A 517 5.72 -5.06 -27.48
C ALA A 517 4.41 -5.57 -26.86
N ALA A 518 3.81 -4.81 -25.96
CA ALA A 518 2.58 -5.18 -25.29
C ALA A 518 1.53 -4.06 -25.43
N PHE A 519 0.27 -4.47 -25.56
CA PHE A 519 -0.90 -3.60 -25.53
C PHE A 519 -1.98 -4.26 -24.68
N GLY A 520 -2.66 -3.47 -23.84
CA GLY A 520 -3.74 -3.95 -23.00
C GLY A 520 -4.80 -2.90 -22.75
N GLN A 521 -6.04 -3.34 -22.69
CA GLN A 521 -7.18 -2.58 -22.22
C GLN A 521 -7.62 -3.16 -20.87
N ALA A 522 -7.99 -2.29 -19.92
CA ALA A 522 -8.52 -2.70 -18.62
C ALA A 522 -9.55 -1.67 -18.12
N PHE A 523 -10.39 -2.09 -17.20
CA PHE A 523 -11.39 -1.23 -16.58
C PHE A 523 -11.27 -1.29 -15.06
N ARG A 524 -11.35 -0.13 -14.40
CA ARG A 524 -11.53 -0.05 -12.96
C ARG A 524 -12.97 0.31 -12.64
N PHE A 525 -13.60 -0.52 -11.86
CA PHE A 525 -14.97 -0.24 -11.40
C PHE A 525 -14.95 0.65 -10.16
N PRO A 526 -15.98 1.51 -9.97
CA PRO A 526 -16.13 2.28 -8.74
C PRO A 526 -16.21 1.37 -7.52
N THR A 527 -15.57 1.78 -6.43
CA THR A 527 -15.60 1.07 -5.16
C THR A 527 -16.82 1.43 -4.33
N VAL A 528 -17.17 0.60 -3.34
CA VAL A 528 -18.34 0.81 -2.48
C VAL A 528 -18.34 2.23 -1.87
N THR A 529 -17.17 2.70 -1.38
CA THR A 529 -17.13 4.01 -0.72
C THR A 529 -17.17 5.19 -1.68
N GLU A 530 -16.65 5.05 -2.89
CA GLU A 530 -16.79 6.09 -3.92
C GLU A 530 -18.27 6.31 -4.29
N LEU A 531 -19.06 5.23 -4.29
CA LEU A 531 -20.48 5.27 -4.59
C LEU A 531 -21.37 5.67 -3.40
N TYR A 532 -21.09 5.15 -2.20
CA TYR A 532 -22.03 5.13 -1.09
C TYR A 532 -21.49 5.67 0.23
N GLN A 533 -20.22 6.16 0.30
CA GLN A 533 -19.71 6.74 1.54
C GLN A 533 -20.60 7.87 2.02
N GLN A 534 -20.85 7.89 3.34
CA GLN A 534 -21.65 8.97 3.92
C GLN A 534 -20.95 10.32 3.80
N VAL A 535 -21.77 11.34 3.61
CA VAL A 535 -21.34 12.73 3.62
C VAL A 535 -20.86 13.12 5.00
N THR A 536 -19.60 13.53 5.11
CA THR A 536 -18.99 13.96 6.37
C THR A 536 -18.29 15.30 6.20
N THR A 537 -18.27 16.12 7.24
CA THR A 537 -17.49 17.36 7.25
C THR A 537 -16.05 17.06 7.64
N THR A 538 -15.10 17.36 6.76
CA THR A 538 -13.67 17.22 7.03
C THR A 538 -13.00 18.60 7.08
N GLY A 539 -12.10 18.81 8.04
CA GLY A 539 -11.26 20.02 8.11
C GLY A 539 -12.01 21.34 8.21
N GLY A 540 -13.10 21.40 8.95
CA GLY A 540 -13.80 22.63 9.33
C GLY A 540 -14.80 23.14 8.29
N ASN A 541 -14.45 23.28 7.00
CA ASN A 541 -15.32 23.87 5.97
C ASN A 541 -15.43 23.03 4.69
N THR A 542 -14.90 21.82 4.66
CA THR A 542 -14.95 20.93 3.50
C THR A 542 -15.85 19.73 3.78
N LEU A 543 -16.78 19.47 2.87
CA LEU A 543 -17.71 18.38 2.90
C LEU A 543 -17.18 17.24 1.99
N ALA A 544 -17.00 16.03 2.51
CA ALA A 544 -16.75 14.87 1.68
C ALA A 544 -18.10 14.28 1.24
N VAL A 545 -18.30 14.11 -0.06
CA VAL A 545 -19.57 13.67 -0.66
C VAL A 545 -19.32 12.42 -1.50
N ASN A 546 -20.23 11.46 -1.48
CA ASN A 546 -20.25 10.33 -2.39
C ASN A 546 -20.80 10.72 -3.76
N ASN A 547 -20.52 9.89 -4.77
CA ASN A 547 -21.09 10.05 -6.10
C ASN A 547 -21.65 8.71 -6.63
N PRO A 548 -22.97 8.48 -6.51
CA PRO A 548 -23.56 7.22 -6.93
C PRO A 548 -23.67 7.06 -8.46
N ASN A 549 -23.25 8.05 -9.26
CA ASN A 549 -23.36 8.02 -10.72
C ASN A 549 -22.02 7.81 -11.44
N LEU A 550 -21.01 7.31 -10.71
CA LEU A 550 -19.69 7.07 -11.29
C LEU A 550 -19.72 5.97 -12.36
N LYS A 551 -19.00 6.20 -13.45
CA LYS A 551 -18.77 5.22 -14.52
C LYS A 551 -17.47 4.47 -14.28
N PRO A 552 -17.32 3.22 -14.81
CA PRO A 552 -16.02 2.56 -14.83
C PRO A 552 -14.97 3.38 -15.57
N GLU A 553 -13.79 3.48 -14.99
CA GLU A 553 -12.60 4.07 -15.61
C GLU A 553 -12.03 3.09 -16.63
N GLU A 554 -11.73 3.56 -17.86
CA GLU A 554 -11.11 2.78 -18.92
C GLU A 554 -9.64 3.14 -19.08
N VAL A 555 -8.78 2.14 -19.24
CA VAL A 555 -7.35 2.30 -19.43
C VAL A 555 -6.87 1.56 -20.65
N LEU A 556 -6.19 2.28 -21.56
CA LEU A 556 -5.48 1.75 -22.70
C LEU A 556 -3.98 1.93 -22.45
N SER A 557 -3.24 0.83 -22.36
CA SER A 557 -1.79 0.85 -22.13
C SER A 557 -1.02 0.19 -23.25
N ALA A 558 0.11 0.78 -23.61
CA ALA A 558 1.10 0.22 -24.53
C ALA A 558 2.50 0.29 -23.91
N GLU A 559 3.30 -0.74 -24.11
CA GLU A 559 4.67 -0.83 -23.65
C GLU A 559 5.58 -1.43 -24.72
N LEU A 560 6.75 -0.83 -24.90
CA LEU A 560 7.88 -1.39 -25.68
C LEU A 560 9.06 -1.59 -24.74
N THR A 561 9.59 -2.79 -24.66
CA THR A 561 10.74 -3.12 -23.79
C THR A 561 11.86 -3.73 -24.60
N ALA A 562 13.09 -3.28 -24.36
CA ALA A 562 14.33 -3.91 -24.81
C ALA A 562 15.18 -4.30 -23.60
N GLU A 563 15.67 -5.51 -23.60
CA GLU A 563 16.51 -6.08 -22.55
C GLU A 563 17.80 -6.61 -23.13
N ARG A 564 18.93 -6.27 -22.51
CA ARG A 564 20.22 -6.86 -22.81
C ARG A 564 20.79 -7.53 -21.58
N ARG A 565 21.09 -8.82 -21.73
CA ARG A 565 21.71 -9.67 -20.71
C ARG A 565 23.22 -9.76 -20.95
N PHE A 566 23.97 -9.71 -19.87
CA PHE A 566 25.40 -9.87 -19.80
C PHE A 566 25.73 -11.05 -18.89
N ALA A 567 26.98 -11.47 -18.84
CA ALA A 567 27.38 -12.60 -17.98
C ALA A 567 27.07 -12.37 -16.48
N ASN A 568 27.16 -11.11 -16.04
CA ASN A 568 26.98 -10.73 -14.62
C ASN A 568 26.03 -9.56 -14.45
N GLY A 569 25.17 -9.26 -15.43
CA GLY A 569 24.27 -8.12 -15.33
C GLY A 569 23.19 -8.08 -16.40
N LEU A 570 22.27 -7.16 -16.22
CA LEU A 570 21.10 -6.91 -17.05
C LEU A 570 20.92 -5.40 -17.21
N VAL A 571 20.58 -4.98 -18.41
CA VAL A 571 20.08 -3.60 -18.70
C VAL A 571 18.75 -3.73 -19.42
N ARG A 572 17.72 -3.06 -18.91
CA ARG A 572 16.39 -2.98 -19.53
C ARG A 572 16.02 -1.52 -19.77
N LEU A 573 15.41 -1.28 -20.94
CA LEU A 573 14.79 -0.01 -21.30
C LEU A 573 13.33 -0.27 -21.70
N SER A 574 12.38 0.43 -21.06
CA SER A 574 10.96 0.34 -21.36
C SER A 574 10.39 1.72 -21.68
N GLY A 575 9.68 1.84 -22.80
CA GLY A 575 8.84 3.00 -23.12
C GLY A 575 7.39 2.63 -22.91
N PHE A 576 6.62 3.49 -22.24
CA PHE A 576 5.21 3.25 -21.95
C PHE A 576 4.34 4.45 -22.30
N ASN A 577 3.09 4.16 -22.69
CA ASN A 577 2.06 5.18 -22.95
C ASN A 577 0.71 4.64 -22.48
N GLU A 578 0.02 5.41 -21.66
CA GLU A 578 -1.25 5.08 -21.07
C GLU A 578 -2.25 6.20 -21.26
N HIS A 579 -3.45 5.85 -21.73
CA HIS A 579 -4.60 6.72 -21.80
C HIS A 579 -5.64 6.22 -20.82
N ARG A 580 -6.11 7.11 -19.95
CA ARG A 580 -7.16 6.87 -18.97
C ARG A 580 -8.35 7.71 -19.33
N TYR A 581 -9.49 7.07 -19.60
CA TYR A 581 -10.76 7.70 -19.88
C TYR A 581 -11.69 7.52 -18.69
N ASP A 582 -12.55 8.51 -18.45
CA ASP A 582 -13.43 8.54 -17.27
C ASP A 582 -12.65 8.29 -15.96
N ALA A 583 -11.45 8.84 -15.81
CA ALA A 583 -10.56 8.59 -14.70
C ALA A 583 -11.21 8.99 -13.36
N LEU A 584 -11.29 8.06 -12.41
CA LEU A 584 -11.92 8.28 -11.12
C LEU A 584 -10.95 8.98 -10.17
N LEU A 585 -11.09 10.30 -10.05
CA LEU A 585 -10.25 11.14 -9.20
C LEU A 585 -11.09 11.97 -8.24
N SER A 586 -10.54 12.17 -7.04
CA SER A 586 -11.10 13.07 -6.04
C SER A 586 -10.87 14.52 -6.46
N GLN A 587 -11.92 15.32 -6.44
CA GLN A 587 -11.89 16.74 -6.76
C GLN A 587 -12.53 17.56 -5.65
N THR A 588 -12.03 18.79 -5.46
CA THR A 588 -12.57 19.73 -4.48
C THR A 588 -13.12 20.97 -5.22
N GLN A 589 -14.37 21.30 -4.95
CA GLN A 589 -15.07 22.45 -5.56
C GLN A 589 -15.69 23.33 -4.48
N THR A 590 -16.00 24.59 -4.85
CA THR A 590 -16.78 25.50 -3.99
C THR A 590 -18.23 25.02 -3.92
N VAL A 591 -18.80 25.06 -2.71
CA VAL A 591 -20.22 24.70 -2.48
C VAL A 591 -21.11 25.73 -3.15
N ASN A 592 -21.80 25.34 -4.23
CA ASN A 592 -22.98 25.99 -4.86
C ASN A 592 -23.33 25.38 -6.22
N THR A 593 -22.93 24.14 -6.47
CA THR A 593 -23.28 23.39 -7.69
C THR A 593 -24.26 22.27 -7.35
N ALA A 594 -24.92 21.71 -8.35
CA ALA A 594 -25.84 20.59 -8.17
C ALA A 594 -25.16 19.31 -7.60
N SER A 595 -23.83 19.18 -7.78
CA SER A 595 -23.03 18.08 -7.28
C SER A 595 -22.45 18.31 -5.86
N CYS A 596 -22.67 19.46 -5.27
CA CYS A 596 -22.08 19.90 -4.03
C CYS A 596 -23.13 20.54 -3.13
N PRO A 597 -23.92 19.74 -2.38
CA PRO A 597 -25.02 20.25 -1.57
C PRO A 597 -24.53 21.20 -0.47
N ILE A 598 -25.32 22.25 -0.20
CA ILE A 598 -25.06 23.19 0.90
C ILE A 598 -25.47 22.51 2.19
N ILE A 599 -24.49 22.09 3.00
CA ILE A 599 -24.73 21.50 4.33
C ILE A 599 -23.92 22.28 5.38
N GLY A 600 -24.62 22.87 6.33
CA GLY A 600 -24.01 23.68 7.39
C GLY A 600 -23.21 24.88 6.86
N ASN A 601 -22.03 25.10 7.41
CA ASN A 601 -21.13 26.19 7.02
C ASN A 601 -20.03 25.76 6.03
N ALA A 602 -20.21 24.63 5.34
CA ALA A 602 -19.23 24.16 4.36
C ALA A 602 -19.13 25.14 3.19
N THR A 603 -17.92 25.54 2.85
CA THR A 603 -17.61 26.40 1.70
C THR A 603 -17.03 25.63 0.51
N GLN A 604 -16.58 24.42 0.76
CA GLN A 604 -16.02 23.51 -0.24
C GLN A 604 -16.58 22.11 -0.07
N CYS A 605 -16.63 21.35 -1.14
CA CYS A 605 -16.84 19.90 -1.07
C CYS A 605 -15.81 19.15 -1.89
N THR A 606 -15.49 17.95 -1.40
CA THR A 606 -14.62 16.98 -2.06
C THR A 606 -15.42 15.73 -2.41
N PHE A 607 -15.35 15.30 -3.64
CA PHE A 607 -16.02 14.10 -4.13
C PHE A 607 -15.22 13.46 -5.27
N THR A 608 -15.44 12.17 -5.48
CA THR A 608 -14.88 11.46 -6.64
C THR A 608 -15.76 11.73 -7.86
N GLN A 609 -15.14 12.04 -8.99
CA GLN A 609 -15.82 12.15 -10.28
C GLN A 609 -14.97 11.57 -11.40
N ASN A 610 -15.62 11.33 -12.54
CA ASN A 610 -14.92 10.93 -13.76
C ASN A 610 -14.26 12.16 -14.40
N VAL A 611 -12.93 12.10 -14.60
CA VAL A 611 -12.15 13.04 -15.42
C VAL A 611 -12.08 12.45 -16.83
N ASP A 612 -12.46 13.21 -17.84
CA ASP A 612 -12.72 12.65 -19.17
C ASP A 612 -11.50 11.95 -19.79
N HIS A 613 -10.30 12.55 -19.72
CA HIS A 613 -9.11 11.97 -20.32
C HIS A 613 -7.81 12.44 -19.66
N ILE A 614 -7.02 11.48 -19.22
CA ILE A 614 -5.65 11.67 -18.72
C ILE A 614 -4.71 10.82 -19.58
N ARG A 615 -3.56 11.37 -19.96
CA ARG A 615 -2.50 10.62 -20.62
C ARG A 615 -1.24 10.63 -19.77
N THR A 616 -0.62 9.46 -19.62
CA THR A 616 0.70 9.30 -19.02
C THR A 616 1.63 8.58 -19.99
N TYR A 617 2.78 9.13 -20.29
CA TYR A 617 3.80 8.45 -21.10
C TYR A 617 5.19 8.68 -20.50
N GLY A 618 6.10 7.76 -20.77
CA GLY A 618 7.44 7.87 -20.21
C GLY A 618 8.41 6.80 -20.66
N LEU A 619 9.61 6.90 -20.06
CA LEU A 619 10.70 5.96 -20.24
C LEU A 619 11.19 5.48 -18.88
N GLU A 620 11.52 4.20 -18.81
CA GLU A 620 12.14 3.57 -17.65
C GLU A 620 13.41 2.82 -18.10
N ALA A 621 14.50 3.05 -17.42
CA ALA A 621 15.72 2.25 -17.51
C ALA A 621 15.94 1.55 -16.17
N ALA A 622 16.27 0.27 -16.19
CA ALA A 622 16.62 -0.52 -15.02
C ALA A 622 17.86 -1.36 -15.31
N THR A 623 18.71 -1.54 -14.32
CA THR A 623 19.92 -2.33 -14.44
C THR A 623 20.26 -3.05 -13.14
N GLU A 624 20.75 -4.27 -13.28
CA GLU A 624 21.23 -5.14 -12.21
C GLU A 624 22.60 -5.66 -12.58
N TRP A 625 23.55 -5.57 -11.66
CA TRP A 625 24.91 -6.07 -11.86
C TRP A 625 25.41 -6.78 -10.62
N GLN A 626 26.03 -7.92 -10.79
CA GLN A 626 26.69 -8.70 -9.75
C GLN A 626 28.21 -8.65 -9.93
N ASN A 627 28.95 -8.55 -8.84
CA ASN A 627 30.41 -8.52 -8.84
C ASN A 627 30.98 -7.47 -9.83
N VAL A 628 30.38 -6.28 -9.89
CA VAL A 628 30.78 -5.22 -10.81
C VAL A 628 31.94 -4.40 -10.24
N LEU A 629 32.96 -4.12 -11.05
CA LEU A 629 34.18 -3.40 -10.69
C LEU A 629 35.09 -4.16 -9.71
N ILE A 630 34.58 -4.65 -8.60
CA ILE A 630 35.27 -5.46 -7.59
C ILE A 630 34.42 -6.67 -7.22
N SER A 631 35.06 -7.75 -6.82
CA SER A 631 34.35 -8.95 -6.33
C SER A 631 33.51 -8.60 -5.10
N GLY A 632 32.28 -9.09 -5.06
CA GLY A 632 31.33 -8.86 -3.96
C GLY A 632 30.55 -7.56 -4.04
N LEU A 633 30.74 -6.72 -5.09
CA LEU A 633 29.94 -5.50 -5.27
C LEU A 633 28.79 -5.75 -6.24
N ASP A 634 27.55 -5.70 -5.74
CA ASP A 634 26.32 -5.78 -6.51
C ASP A 634 25.64 -4.42 -6.58
N ILE A 635 25.14 -4.05 -7.76
CA ILE A 635 24.50 -2.75 -8.00
C ILE A 635 23.16 -2.96 -8.69
N HIS A 636 22.11 -2.36 -8.12
CA HIS A 636 20.80 -2.20 -8.75
C HIS A 636 20.52 -0.72 -8.91
N ALA A 637 20.16 -0.29 -10.12
CA ALA A 637 19.83 1.10 -10.37
C ALA A 637 18.66 1.20 -11.36
N ASN A 638 17.85 2.23 -11.18
CA ASN A 638 16.78 2.52 -12.11
C ASN A 638 16.49 4.02 -12.21
N ALA A 639 15.96 4.40 -13.37
CA ALA A 639 15.58 5.76 -13.69
C ALA A 639 14.25 5.75 -14.44
N THR A 640 13.30 6.54 -13.99
CA THR A 640 12.00 6.73 -14.64
C THR A 640 11.80 8.19 -14.93
N TRP A 641 11.38 8.49 -16.16
CA TRP A 641 10.84 9.78 -16.55
C TRP A 641 9.42 9.58 -17.05
N ALA A 642 8.45 10.37 -16.52
CA ALA A 642 7.04 10.29 -16.88
C ALA A 642 6.42 11.69 -17.01
N ASP A 643 5.53 11.87 -17.99
CA ASP A 643 4.70 13.06 -18.13
C ASP A 643 3.22 12.63 -18.12
N ALA A 644 2.50 13.05 -17.06
CA ALA A 644 1.11 12.72 -16.83
C ALA A 644 0.26 13.98 -16.84
N LYS A 645 -0.69 14.09 -17.78
CA LYS A 645 -1.50 15.31 -17.97
C LYS A 645 -2.96 15.02 -18.20
N VAL A 646 -3.80 15.90 -17.66
CA VAL A 646 -5.22 16.01 -18.04
C VAL A 646 -5.30 16.56 -19.45
N LEU A 647 -5.87 15.80 -20.37
CA LEU A 647 -6.09 16.23 -21.77
C LEU A 647 -7.51 16.76 -21.99
N GLN A 648 -8.48 16.26 -21.22
CA GLN A 648 -9.87 16.70 -21.30
C GLN A 648 -10.56 16.56 -19.95
N ASP A 649 -11.33 17.56 -19.55
CA ASP A 649 -12.22 17.55 -18.39
C ASP A 649 -13.35 18.55 -18.62
N ALA A 650 -14.51 18.07 -19.06
CA ALA A 650 -15.68 18.91 -19.36
C ALA A 650 -16.29 19.51 -18.10
N ALA A 651 -16.18 18.81 -16.95
CA ALA A 651 -16.68 19.29 -15.68
C ALA A 651 -15.80 20.40 -15.06
N ALA A 652 -14.49 20.36 -15.36
CA ALA A 652 -13.52 21.35 -14.89
C ALA A 652 -12.49 21.71 -15.98
N PRO A 653 -12.86 22.49 -17.02
CA PRO A 653 -11.98 22.81 -18.15
C PRO A 653 -10.66 23.49 -17.77
N THR A 654 -10.62 24.14 -16.60
CA THR A 654 -9.41 24.78 -16.05
C THR A 654 -8.32 23.77 -15.66
N TYR A 655 -8.64 22.49 -15.57
CA TYR A 655 -7.68 21.44 -15.27
C TYR A 655 -6.98 20.88 -16.51
N VAL A 656 -7.48 21.19 -17.71
CA VAL A 656 -6.85 20.77 -18.96
C VAL A 656 -5.44 21.31 -19.07
N GLY A 657 -4.47 20.46 -19.40
CA GLY A 657 -3.04 20.76 -19.44
C GLY A 657 -2.32 20.66 -18.08
N LYS A 658 -3.04 20.50 -16.97
CA LYS A 658 -2.46 20.30 -15.65
C LYS A 658 -1.86 18.90 -15.50
N ASN A 659 -0.87 18.78 -14.59
CA ASN A 659 -0.27 17.49 -14.29
C ASN A 659 -1.21 16.66 -13.40
N ALA A 660 -1.29 15.37 -13.65
CA ALA A 660 -1.98 14.44 -12.79
C ALA A 660 -1.33 14.38 -11.39
N PRO A 661 -2.13 14.26 -10.30
CA PRO A 661 -1.60 14.37 -8.95
C PRO A 661 -0.66 13.21 -8.58
N ARG A 662 0.40 13.56 -7.84
CA ARG A 662 1.31 12.63 -7.16
C ARG A 662 2.06 11.66 -8.06
N ILE A 663 2.24 12.02 -9.33
CA ILE A 663 3.11 11.32 -10.27
C ILE A 663 4.35 12.20 -10.47
N PRO A 664 5.54 11.77 -10.01
CA PRO A 664 6.78 12.52 -10.20
C PRO A 664 7.22 12.46 -11.65
N LYS A 665 7.73 13.58 -12.19
CA LYS A 665 8.31 13.59 -13.54
C LYS A 665 9.59 12.76 -13.64
N GLN A 666 10.33 12.62 -12.54
CA GLN A 666 11.60 11.91 -12.48
C GLN A 666 11.66 11.12 -11.19
N LEU A 667 12.05 9.86 -11.28
CA LEU A 667 12.28 9.00 -10.14
C LEU A 667 13.56 8.21 -10.40
N TYR A 668 14.60 8.42 -9.60
CA TYR A 668 15.89 7.73 -9.71
C TYR A 668 16.19 7.00 -8.42
N LYS A 669 16.66 5.78 -8.55
CA LYS A 669 17.07 4.96 -7.41
C LYS A 669 18.30 4.15 -7.75
N ALA A 670 19.13 3.97 -6.74
CA ALA A 670 20.25 3.06 -6.81
C ALA A 670 20.49 2.44 -5.43
N VAL A 671 20.93 1.21 -5.42
CA VAL A 671 21.43 0.52 -4.24
C VAL A 671 22.68 -0.26 -4.62
N ALA A 672 23.70 -0.15 -3.80
CA ALA A 672 24.95 -0.90 -3.92
C ALA A 672 25.14 -1.73 -2.67
N ASN A 673 25.27 -3.05 -2.83
CA ASN A 673 25.53 -4.02 -1.78
C ASN A 673 26.96 -4.52 -1.95
N TYR A 674 27.80 -4.33 -0.93
CA TYR A 674 29.17 -4.80 -0.93
C TYR A 674 29.34 -5.94 0.08
N HIS A 675 29.47 -7.15 -0.41
CA HIS A 675 29.79 -8.35 0.33
C HIS A 675 31.29 -8.35 0.63
N VAL A 676 31.68 -7.75 1.78
CA VAL A 676 33.08 -7.62 2.18
C VAL A 676 33.72 -9.00 2.36
N ASN A 677 32.94 -9.93 2.91
CA ASN A 677 33.20 -11.36 3.05
C ASN A 677 31.89 -12.11 3.25
N ASN A 678 31.89 -13.40 3.57
CA ASN A 678 30.70 -14.22 3.79
C ASN A 678 29.83 -13.75 4.99
N ASP A 679 30.40 -12.97 5.89
CA ASP A 679 29.75 -12.59 7.15
C ASP A 679 29.33 -11.11 7.16
N LEU A 680 29.98 -10.24 6.40
CA LEU A 680 29.74 -8.79 6.44
C LEU A 680 29.29 -8.27 5.08
N THR A 681 28.09 -7.72 5.04
CA THR A 681 27.53 -6.98 3.90
C THR A 681 27.27 -5.53 4.27
N LEU A 682 27.73 -4.60 3.44
CA LEU A 682 27.52 -3.16 3.58
C LEU A 682 26.65 -2.68 2.41
N SER A 683 25.61 -1.89 2.69
CA SER A 683 24.69 -1.40 1.69
C SER A 683 24.49 0.10 1.76
N VAL A 684 24.46 0.73 0.60
CA VAL A 684 24.17 2.16 0.43
C VAL A 684 23.06 2.28 -0.61
N GLY A 685 21.96 2.90 -0.23
CA GLY A 685 20.82 3.19 -1.09
C GLY A 685 20.63 4.69 -1.29
N ALA A 686 20.17 5.08 -2.48
CA ALA A 686 19.80 6.46 -2.79
C ALA A 686 18.50 6.52 -3.58
N ARG A 687 17.66 7.50 -3.26
CA ARG A 687 16.36 7.72 -3.92
C ARG A 687 16.15 9.21 -4.18
N TYR A 688 15.87 9.55 -5.44
CA TYR A 688 15.50 10.88 -5.86
C TYR A 688 14.08 10.86 -6.43
N SER A 689 13.25 11.81 -6.00
CA SER A 689 11.94 12.08 -6.58
C SER A 689 11.87 13.53 -7.03
N GLY A 690 11.55 13.73 -8.30
CA GLY A 690 11.34 15.06 -8.86
C GLY A 690 10.02 15.69 -8.41
N ARG A 691 9.74 16.88 -8.94
CA ARG A 691 8.53 17.65 -8.64
C ARG A 691 7.25 16.84 -8.92
N GLN A 692 6.33 16.87 -7.97
CA GLN A 692 4.97 16.37 -8.07
C GLN A 692 3.99 17.50 -7.71
N TYR A 693 2.69 17.29 -8.00
CA TYR A 693 1.60 18.12 -7.52
C TYR A 693 0.63 17.28 -6.68
N VAL A 694 0.15 17.83 -5.59
CA VAL A 694 -0.86 17.17 -4.75
C VAL A 694 -2.25 17.42 -5.28
N ASN A 695 -2.50 18.64 -5.76
CA ASN A 695 -3.80 19.09 -6.24
C ASN A 695 -3.90 18.97 -7.77
N LEU A 696 -5.08 18.59 -8.28
CA LEU A 696 -5.33 18.44 -9.71
C LEU A 696 -5.25 19.78 -10.47
N ASP A 697 -5.59 20.90 -9.80
CA ASP A 697 -5.44 22.25 -10.35
C ASP A 697 -3.98 22.75 -10.38
N ASN A 698 -3.03 21.97 -9.82
CA ASN A 698 -1.63 22.30 -9.62
C ASN A 698 -1.41 23.64 -8.87
N SER A 699 -2.31 23.99 -7.96
CA SER A 699 -2.23 25.21 -7.16
C SER A 699 -1.15 25.16 -6.07
N ASP A 700 -0.61 23.99 -5.78
CA ASP A 700 0.47 23.75 -4.81
C ASP A 700 1.84 24.11 -5.39
N VAL A 701 2.07 25.42 -5.57
CA VAL A 701 3.28 26.00 -6.22
C VAL A 701 4.49 26.05 -5.30
N ASN A 702 4.32 26.08 -3.98
CA ASN A 702 5.39 25.99 -2.98
C ASN A 702 5.55 24.51 -2.55
N PRO A 703 6.64 23.81 -3.00
CA PRO A 703 6.75 22.37 -2.81
C PRO A 703 7.21 21.95 -1.41
N ASP A 704 8.01 22.77 -0.72
CA ASP A 704 8.76 22.38 0.46
C ASP A 704 8.04 22.77 1.74
N THR A 705 6.75 22.44 1.80
CA THR A 705 5.89 22.72 2.95
C THR A 705 4.80 21.65 3.09
N TYR A 706 4.20 21.59 4.26
CA TYR A 706 3.05 20.73 4.55
C TYR A 706 1.89 20.98 3.57
N LYS A 707 1.24 19.92 3.10
CA LYS A 707 0.22 19.81 2.03
C LYS A 707 0.75 19.94 0.60
N ALA A 708 2.05 20.11 0.41
CA ALA A 708 2.68 20.07 -0.92
C ALA A 708 3.41 18.75 -1.17
N ALA A 709 4.06 18.63 -2.33
CA ALA A 709 4.96 17.52 -2.64
C ALA A 709 6.33 18.05 -3.04
N SER A 710 7.34 17.73 -2.22
CA SER A 710 8.73 18.15 -2.41
C SER A 710 9.39 17.39 -3.55
N GLN A 711 10.37 18.02 -4.15
CA GLN A 711 11.47 17.33 -4.79
C GLN A 711 12.45 16.92 -3.69
N PHE A 712 12.93 15.66 -3.68
CA PHE A 712 13.81 15.21 -2.60
C PHE A 712 14.88 14.21 -3.07
N PHE A 713 15.98 14.17 -2.30
CA PHE A 713 17.04 13.18 -2.41
C PHE A 713 17.28 12.59 -1.02
N LEU A 714 17.11 11.28 -0.88
CA LEU A 714 17.28 10.54 0.35
C LEU A 714 18.39 9.50 0.18
N MET A 715 19.22 9.33 1.20
CA MET A 715 20.24 8.28 1.28
C MET A 715 19.97 7.39 2.48
N ASP A 716 20.12 6.10 2.27
CA ASP A 716 19.94 5.06 3.31
C ASP A 716 21.22 4.22 3.37
N VAL A 717 21.56 3.73 4.57
CA VAL A 717 22.72 2.84 4.77
C VAL A 717 22.32 1.67 5.64
N LYS A 718 22.95 0.51 5.42
CA LYS A 718 22.76 -0.69 6.21
C LYS A 718 24.05 -1.50 6.29
N ALA A 719 24.27 -2.16 7.40
CA ALA A 719 25.32 -3.16 7.58
C ALA A 719 24.72 -4.40 8.21
N ASN A 720 24.97 -5.57 7.62
CA ASN A 720 24.59 -6.88 8.14
C ASN A 720 25.84 -7.65 8.51
N TYR A 721 25.87 -8.23 9.72
CA TYR A 721 26.99 -9.01 10.21
C TYR A 721 26.52 -10.35 10.78
N LYS A 722 26.92 -11.46 10.18
CA LYS A 722 26.72 -12.82 10.68
C LYS A 722 27.81 -13.11 11.71
N PHE A 723 27.51 -13.07 12.98
CA PHE A 723 28.48 -13.26 14.05
C PHE A 723 28.52 -14.71 14.58
N ALA A 724 27.59 -15.56 14.13
CA ALA A 724 27.59 -17.02 14.31
C ALA A 724 26.73 -17.65 13.19
N ASP A 725 26.85 -18.95 12.99
CA ASP A 725 26.20 -19.70 11.89
C ASP A 725 24.69 -19.42 11.74
N ARG A 726 24.01 -19.11 12.86
CA ARG A 726 22.56 -18.91 12.93
C ARG A 726 22.14 -17.50 13.35
N TRP A 727 23.09 -16.61 13.57
CA TRP A 727 22.81 -15.28 14.11
C TRP A 727 23.33 -14.18 13.20
N MET A 728 22.49 -13.19 12.98
CA MET A 728 22.85 -11.98 12.25
C MET A 728 22.44 -10.75 13.06
N ALA A 729 23.35 -9.78 13.15
CA ALA A 729 23.05 -8.42 13.61
C ALA A 729 23.01 -7.47 12.42
N SER A 730 22.09 -6.52 12.44
CA SER A 730 22.01 -5.47 11.44
C SER A 730 21.88 -4.11 12.10
N VAL A 731 22.54 -3.12 11.52
CA VAL A 731 22.35 -1.71 11.86
C VAL A 731 22.12 -0.91 10.60
N GLY A 732 21.28 0.12 10.67
CA GLY A 732 20.97 0.93 9.51
C GLY A 732 20.49 2.33 9.84
N VAL A 733 20.54 3.20 8.86
CA VAL A 733 20.02 4.56 8.95
C VAL A 733 19.29 4.89 7.65
N ASP A 734 18.00 5.18 7.75
CA ASP A 734 17.24 5.75 6.64
C ASP A 734 17.24 7.29 6.72
N ASN A 735 17.25 7.94 5.55
CA ASN A 735 17.36 9.40 5.43
C ASN A 735 18.60 9.95 6.18
N LEU A 736 19.78 9.44 5.83
CA LEU A 736 21.05 9.74 6.50
C LEU A 736 21.33 11.25 6.61
N THR A 737 20.93 12.03 5.62
CA THR A 737 21.13 13.49 5.57
C THR A 737 20.10 14.25 6.39
N ASN A 738 19.07 13.59 6.94
CA ASN A 738 17.93 14.19 7.65
C ASN A 738 17.20 15.23 6.77
N TYR A 739 17.03 14.93 5.49
CA TYR A 739 16.33 15.81 4.57
C TYR A 739 14.84 15.88 4.94
N LYS A 740 14.29 17.09 5.03
CA LYS A 740 12.87 17.32 5.34
C LYS A 740 12.10 17.46 4.03
N ALA A 741 11.31 16.45 3.72
CA ALA A 741 10.50 16.41 2.51
C ALA A 741 9.02 16.16 2.83
N TYR A 742 8.17 16.45 1.86
CA TYR A 742 6.73 16.32 1.97
C TYR A 742 6.17 15.57 0.76
N VAL A 743 5.17 14.72 1.00
CA VAL A 743 4.24 14.20 -0.02
C VAL A 743 2.83 14.31 0.58
N SER A 744 2.28 15.53 0.57
CA SER A 744 1.14 15.99 1.36
C SER A 744 1.43 16.08 2.86
N HIS A 745 2.04 15.05 3.42
CA HIS A 745 2.48 14.95 4.82
C HIS A 745 4.00 15.02 4.90
N PRO A 746 4.60 15.38 6.04
CA PRO A 746 6.04 15.25 6.25
C PRO A 746 6.46 13.79 6.06
N LEU A 747 7.49 13.53 5.28
CA LEU A 747 8.12 12.20 5.21
C LEU A 747 8.92 11.91 6.49
N PRO A 748 9.18 10.63 6.81
CA PRO A 748 10.05 10.25 7.92
C PRO A 748 11.40 10.94 7.86
N GLN A 749 11.78 11.60 8.95
CA GLN A 749 13.11 12.17 9.13
C GLN A 749 14.09 11.05 9.46
N ARG A 750 15.37 11.38 9.71
CA ARG A 750 16.41 10.37 9.96
C ARG A 750 15.96 9.34 11.00
N THR A 751 16.04 8.06 10.61
CA THR A 751 15.63 6.93 11.43
C THR A 751 16.78 5.94 11.53
N PHE A 752 17.10 5.56 12.75
CA PHE A 752 18.11 4.55 13.07
C PHE A 752 17.44 3.21 13.31
N TYR A 753 18.06 2.13 12.85
CA TYR A 753 17.60 0.75 13.01
C TYR A 753 18.69 -0.11 13.64
N ALA A 754 18.27 -1.01 14.51
CA ALA A 754 19.11 -2.10 15.03
C ALA A 754 18.26 -3.37 15.04
N GLN A 755 18.84 -4.49 14.61
CA GLN A 755 18.13 -5.75 14.43
C GLN A 755 19.03 -6.93 14.81
N ILE A 756 18.45 -7.95 15.41
CA ILE A 756 19.06 -9.26 15.61
C ILE A 756 18.12 -10.32 15.07
N LYS A 757 18.66 -11.21 14.25
CA LYS A 757 17.95 -12.36 13.67
C LYS A 757 18.59 -13.67 14.10
N PHE A 758 17.74 -14.66 14.29
CA PHE A 758 18.09 -16.05 14.48
C PHE A 758 17.42 -16.89 13.39
N ASP A 759 18.16 -17.70 12.68
CA ASP A 759 17.71 -18.63 11.65
C ASP A 759 18.23 -20.04 11.95
N TYR A 760 17.32 -21.03 12.07
CA TYR A 760 17.64 -22.43 12.36
C TYR A 760 17.20 -23.32 11.20
#